data_5a269456ff6ee88e1dbb63f8ee00a5b2
#
_entry.id   5a269456ff6ee88e1dbb63f8ee00a5b2
#
_cell.length_a   1.000
_cell.length_b   1.000
_cell.length_c   1.000
_cell.angle_alpha   90.00
_cell.angle_beta   90.00
_cell.angle_gamma   90.00
#
_symmetry.space_group_name_H-M   'P 1'
#
loop_
_entity.id
_entity.type
_entity.pdbx_description
1 polymer ?
#
loop_
_entity_poly.entity_id
_entity_poly.type
_entity_poly.pdbx_seq_one_letter_code
_entity_poly.pdbx_strand_id
1 'polypeptide(L)'
;MSFVLPNRKAFADYITRIFLKYRKEDRDPLDAEDKDADLCLKQSNAREMFPYQKLIRDYLMIETPYRGILLYHGLGSGKTCTSIAVAESLMSYKKVWVLTPASLQQNYRSELRKCGDPIYSFEQHWREKGLNEQSRAEAKALNISDGFLDRNGKFFVTIAGENPNYKDLPKTAQDIIKAQIEDIIGQRFNFINYNGLSSKNIDKFVPAPDAEGRFAANPFNNCVVIIDEVHNLISRIVNSSEIARRLYDAVYKATDCKIVGLSGTPVINRPNEIAYLMNLLRGPIERITIPFVKAASWDEEKMKTAFKALPDVDTIEFNAVKKYVMVTRNPPHFRSVYNEAGDRIAVQYKKDIPFVPLAADWVKTFDKKIAGEIGSEVDVERVSTENLECLPTKFEEFANMFLDGLNIKNALLFGKRIQGLVSYFKGADERLIPKRVEDDKMLEKVVMSPEQFVQYLDVRFAEIKQDAKKALSMNDDGGSYRVISRLACNFAVPPELKLLTKKVDKEYNDIVKETDVPDKPEILAALKANPKKYLSAEALEKYSPKLLKMLANIEETRKMGGEDWANQFVYSQYRQLEGLGVFAAILDANGWQPYKITNKNGQWVEDEMSDKPAYAFFSGEEKEDQRELMRQILNKRYENSFPASLKTSIEQRGKKLLCLLMATSSGAEGITLANVRHVHIMEPHWTPARHDQVIGRAIRICSHATLPMAERTVRISFYISVISPAQSKGVEGPNVVAVRKSDVELKRYEGEPAVETFMSTDEYLYEKVYEKDKVNQRISVLLKQAAVDCEVHRKLHSREKPQISCMRFDTTATGEDLAFKPSIKTDDLDETYLRNMTRKKRRLQKLKIKDIVYFMDPDTKEIFDGQAFEDNNRLLRIGTKISETQIKYWLG
;
A
#
# COMPACT_ATOMS: atom_id res chain seq x y z
N MET A 1 15.76 -28.80 1.96
CA MET A 1 16.36 -27.58 1.36
C MET A 1 16.90 -26.70 2.47
N SER A 2 18.02 -25.99 2.23
CA SER A 2 18.65 -25.12 3.23
C SER A 2 18.51 -23.68 2.78
N PHE A 3 18.23 -22.76 3.72
CA PHE A 3 17.94 -21.34 3.45
C PHE A 3 18.92 -20.44 4.18
N VAL A 4 19.22 -19.29 3.60
CA VAL A 4 20.02 -18.24 4.23
C VAL A 4 19.08 -17.21 4.85
N LEU A 5 19.35 -16.81 6.10
CA LEU A 5 18.56 -15.80 6.79
C LEU A 5 18.83 -14.39 6.25
N PRO A 6 17.84 -13.47 6.30
CA PRO A 6 17.98 -12.12 5.77
C PRO A 6 19.09 -11.28 6.43
N ASN A 7 19.48 -11.60 7.64
CA ASN A 7 20.56 -10.91 8.37
C ASN A 7 21.96 -11.43 8.00
N ARG A 8 22.10 -12.20 6.93
CA ARG A 8 23.37 -12.76 6.47
C ARG A 8 23.90 -12.03 5.24
N LYS A 9 25.21 -11.89 5.17
CA LYS A 9 25.90 -11.31 4.01
C LYS A 9 25.56 -12.04 2.70
N ALA A 10 25.49 -13.34 2.73
CA ALA A 10 25.18 -14.17 1.57
C ALA A 10 23.69 -14.15 1.12
N PHE A 11 22.81 -13.49 1.87
CA PHE A 11 21.37 -13.57 1.62
C PHE A 11 20.96 -13.04 0.24
N ALA A 12 21.42 -11.84 -0.15
CA ALA A 12 21.03 -11.23 -1.43
C ALA A 12 21.45 -12.10 -2.61
N ASP A 13 22.68 -12.63 -2.57
CA ASP A 13 23.20 -13.51 -3.61
C ASP A 13 22.48 -14.86 -3.62
N TYR A 14 22.17 -15.39 -2.45
CA TYR A 14 21.40 -16.63 -2.31
C TYR A 14 20.01 -16.49 -2.93
N ILE A 15 19.26 -15.44 -2.55
CA ILE A 15 17.90 -15.19 -3.04
C ILE A 15 17.91 -14.96 -4.55
N THR A 16 18.81 -14.12 -5.05
CA THR A 16 18.93 -13.89 -6.49
C THR A 16 19.11 -15.21 -7.23
N ARG A 17 19.99 -16.08 -6.71
CA ARG A 17 20.33 -17.36 -7.37
C ARG A 17 19.14 -18.33 -7.40
N ILE A 18 18.42 -18.54 -6.30
CA ILE A 18 17.29 -19.47 -6.28
C ILE A 18 16.11 -19.02 -7.12
N PHE A 19 15.97 -17.68 -7.34
CA PHE A 19 14.88 -17.09 -8.10
C PHE A 19 15.28 -16.68 -9.53
N LEU A 20 16.52 -16.94 -9.99
CA LEU A 20 16.94 -16.73 -11.38
C LEU A 20 16.05 -17.43 -12.42
N LYS A 21 15.42 -18.55 -12.03
CA LYS A 21 14.45 -19.24 -12.89
C LYS A 21 13.32 -18.35 -13.37
N TYR A 22 12.87 -17.40 -12.54
CA TYR A 22 11.79 -16.47 -12.89
C TYR A 22 12.24 -15.37 -13.85
N ARG A 23 13.53 -15.01 -13.90
CA ARG A 23 14.09 -14.08 -14.89
C ARG A 23 13.90 -14.57 -16.34
N LYS A 24 13.96 -15.88 -16.57
CA LYS A 24 13.79 -16.47 -17.92
C LYS A 24 12.34 -16.46 -18.39
N GLU A 25 11.42 -16.54 -17.44
CA GLU A 25 9.98 -16.50 -17.70
C GLU A 25 9.50 -15.05 -17.92
N ASP A 26 10.22 -14.06 -17.41
CA ASP A 26 10.04 -12.63 -17.71
C ASP A 26 10.58 -12.32 -19.13
N ARG A 27 10.09 -13.03 -20.15
CA ARG A 27 10.23 -12.54 -21.51
C ARG A 27 9.55 -11.19 -21.57
N ASP A 28 10.35 -10.17 -21.86
CA ASP A 28 9.83 -8.84 -22.07
C ASP A 28 8.76 -8.93 -23.18
N PRO A 29 7.50 -8.57 -22.91
CA PRO A 29 6.53 -8.42 -23.98
C PRO A 29 7.00 -7.47 -25.09
N LEU A 30 8.02 -6.62 -24.78
CA LEU A 30 8.68 -5.74 -25.75
C LEU A 30 9.60 -6.48 -26.73
N ASP A 31 10.07 -7.67 -26.40
CA ASP A 31 10.89 -8.51 -27.28
C ASP A 31 10.01 -9.36 -28.25
N ALA A 32 8.68 -9.33 -28.09
CA ALA A 32 7.78 -9.90 -29.08
C ALA A 32 7.80 -9.02 -30.35
N GLU A 33 8.00 -9.64 -31.50
CA GLU A 33 8.13 -8.99 -32.81
C GLU A 33 6.93 -8.11 -33.23
N ASP A 34 5.84 -8.11 -32.48
CA ASP A 34 4.58 -7.42 -32.73
C ASP A 34 4.49 -6.11 -31.92
N LYS A 35 5.23 -5.08 -32.38
CA LYS A 35 5.21 -3.74 -31.75
C LYS A 35 3.84 -3.04 -31.79
N ASP A 36 2.96 -3.47 -32.69
CA ASP A 36 1.65 -2.84 -32.95
C ASP A 36 0.46 -3.63 -32.39
N ALA A 37 0.68 -4.77 -31.76
CA ALA A 37 -0.39 -5.58 -31.19
C ALA A 37 -0.99 -4.93 -29.93
N ASP A 38 -2.30 -4.75 -29.90
CA ASP A 38 -3.01 -4.29 -28.70
C ASP A 38 -3.00 -5.37 -27.63
N LEU A 39 -2.03 -5.27 -26.74
CA LEU A 39 -1.80 -6.22 -25.65
C LEU A 39 -3.01 -6.33 -24.70
N CYS A 40 -3.84 -5.29 -24.63
CA CYS A 40 -5.03 -5.30 -23.79
C CYS A 40 -6.11 -6.26 -24.33
N LEU A 41 -6.16 -6.48 -25.63
CA LEU A 41 -7.11 -7.41 -26.24
C LEU A 41 -6.65 -8.87 -26.12
N LYS A 42 -5.34 -9.10 -25.97
CA LYS A 42 -4.75 -10.46 -25.85
C LYS A 42 -4.82 -11.05 -24.44
N GLN A 43 -5.11 -10.26 -23.40
CA GLN A 43 -5.11 -10.70 -21.98
C GLN A 43 -6.38 -11.46 -21.55
N SER A 44 -6.95 -12.31 -22.39
CA SER A 44 -8.19 -13.04 -22.07
C SER A 44 -8.05 -14.24 -21.12
N ASN A 45 -6.85 -14.68 -20.73
CA ASN A 45 -6.63 -15.83 -19.83
C ASN A 45 -6.08 -15.42 -18.47
N ALA A 46 -6.93 -14.82 -17.64
CA ALA A 46 -6.57 -14.17 -16.36
C ALA A 46 -6.20 -15.12 -15.20
N ARG A 47 -6.12 -16.43 -15.37
CA ARG A 47 -5.85 -17.39 -14.27
C ARG A 47 -4.40 -17.85 -14.17
N GLU A 48 -3.55 -17.54 -15.12
CA GLU A 48 -2.16 -17.92 -15.03
C GLU A 48 -1.36 -16.93 -14.19
N MET A 49 -0.68 -17.45 -13.16
CA MET A 49 0.17 -16.62 -12.30
C MET A 49 1.38 -16.11 -13.07
N PHE A 50 1.65 -14.81 -12.95
CA PHE A 50 2.86 -14.20 -13.48
C PHE A 50 4.13 -14.68 -12.74
N PRO A 51 5.32 -14.66 -13.37
CA PRO A 51 6.57 -15.09 -12.75
C PRO A 51 6.87 -14.40 -11.41
N TYR A 52 6.67 -13.09 -11.31
CA TYR A 52 6.86 -12.34 -10.07
C TYR A 52 5.88 -12.75 -8.95
N GLN A 53 4.66 -13.18 -9.30
CA GLN A 53 3.69 -13.70 -8.32
C GLN A 53 4.11 -15.08 -7.80
N LYS A 54 4.58 -15.96 -8.71
CA LYS A 54 5.13 -17.26 -8.36
C LYS A 54 6.35 -17.12 -7.45
N LEU A 55 7.23 -16.14 -7.72
CA LEU A 55 8.39 -15.83 -6.88
C LEU A 55 7.96 -15.53 -5.44
N ILE A 56 6.99 -14.65 -5.23
CA ILE A 56 6.52 -14.28 -3.90
C ILE A 56 5.87 -15.45 -3.17
N ARG A 57 5.05 -16.23 -3.87
CA ARG A 57 4.47 -17.46 -3.31
C ARG A 57 5.56 -18.39 -2.81
N ASP A 58 6.57 -18.65 -3.64
CA ASP A 58 7.66 -19.56 -3.29
C ASP A 58 8.59 -18.98 -2.20
N TYR A 59 8.70 -17.65 -2.10
CA TYR A 59 9.44 -16.98 -1.03
C TYR A 59 8.81 -17.19 0.35
N LEU A 60 7.48 -17.23 0.45
CA LEU A 60 6.76 -17.36 1.72
C LEU A 60 6.23 -18.78 2.00
N MET A 61 6.70 -19.82 1.29
CA MET A 61 6.29 -21.21 1.58
C MET A 61 6.55 -21.60 3.04
N ILE A 62 5.85 -22.64 3.50
CA ILE A 62 5.96 -23.14 4.89
C ILE A 62 7.39 -23.50 5.26
N GLU A 63 8.15 -24.03 4.32
CA GLU A 63 9.53 -24.51 4.51
C GLU A 63 10.57 -23.38 4.48
N THR A 64 10.19 -22.13 4.21
CA THR A 64 11.10 -20.98 4.17
C THR A 64 11.12 -20.26 5.52
N PRO A 65 12.28 -19.74 5.96
CA PRO A 65 12.39 -19.04 7.25
C PRO A 65 11.83 -17.60 7.23
N TYR A 66 11.33 -17.15 6.10
CA TYR A 66 10.93 -15.75 5.89
C TYR A 66 9.54 -15.51 6.44
N ARG A 67 9.42 -14.55 7.37
CA ARG A 67 8.19 -14.27 8.10
C ARG A 67 7.24 -13.37 7.31
N GLY A 68 7.73 -12.29 6.74
CA GLY A 68 6.84 -11.33 6.09
C GLY A 68 7.49 -10.60 4.92
N ILE A 69 6.63 -10.05 4.06
CA ILE A 69 7.04 -9.26 2.90
C ILE A 69 6.03 -8.15 2.60
N LEU A 70 6.54 -7.00 2.20
CA LEU A 70 5.77 -5.93 1.59
C LEU A 70 5.70 -6.13 0.08
N LEU A 71 4.50 -6.24 -0.49
CA LEU A 71 4.29 -6.16 -1.92
C LEU A 71 4.16 -4.69 -2.33
N TYR A 72 5.31 -4.06 -2.58
CA TYR A 72 5.38 -2.71 -3.12
C TYR A 72 5.32 -2.76 -4.66
N HIS A 73 4.19 -3.25 -5.16
CA HIS A 73 3.98 -3.40 -6.60
C HIS A 73 3.14 -2.24 -7.14
N GLY A 74 3.38 -1.86 -8.39
CA GLY A 74 2.65 -0.80 -9.07
C GLY A 74 1.14 -1.07 -9.14
N LEU A 75 0.38 -0.04 -9.47
CA LEU A 75 -1.07 -0.15 -9.65
C LEU A 75 -1.40 -1.17 -10.76
N GLY A 76 -2.39 -2.01 -10.50
CA GLY A 76 -2.84 -3.02 -11.46
C GLY A 76 -1.90 -4.23 -11.63
N SER A 77 -0.81 -4.34 -10.88
CA SER A 77 0.11 -5.49 -10.93
C SER A 77 -0.45 -6.79 -10.34
N GLY A 78 -1.70 -6.82 -9.89
CA GLY A 78 -2.29 -8.01 -9.28
C GLY A 78 -1.76 -8.31 -7.86
N LYS A 79 -1.47 -7.29 -7.05
CA LYS A 79 -1.07 -7.44 -5.64
C LYS A 79 -2.01 -8.36 -4.87
N THR A 80 -3.31 -8.13 -4.99
CA THR A 80 -4.34 -8.93 -4.33
C THR A 80 -4.27 -10.38 -4.78
N CYS A 81 -4.15 -10.66 -6.08
CA CYS A 81 -3.99 -12.01 -6.60
C CYS A 81 -2.71 -12.69 -6.10
N THR A 82 -1.60 -11.94 -5.98
CA THR A 82 -0.37 -12.45 -5.38
C THR A 82 -0.59 -12.89 -3.92
N SER A 83 -1.29 -12.06 -3.14
CA SER A 83 -1.59 -12.39 -1.73
C SER A 83 -2.53 -13.60 -1.60
N ILE A 84 -3.51 -13.74 -2.50
CA ILE A 84 -4.40 -14.90 -2.58
C ILE A 84 -3.59 -16.16 -2.87
N ALA A 85 -2.69 -16.12 -3.84
CA ALA A 85 -1.85 -17.27 -4.17
C ALA A 85 -0.95 -17.71 -3.00
N VAL A 86 -0.40 -16.76 -2.23
CA VAL A 86 0.34 -17.07 -0.99
C VAL A 86 -0.59 -17.72 0.04
N ALA A 87 -1.79 -17.14 0.27
CA ALA A 87 -2.75 -17.67 1.22
C ALA A 87 -3.15 -19.11 0.89
N GLU A 88 -3.53 -19.37 -0.36
CA GLU A 88 -3.95 -20.70 -0.82
C GLU A 88 -2.84 -21.74 -0.73
N SER A 89 -1.59 -21.35 -0.97
CA SER A 89 -0.45 -22.28 -0.81
C SER A 89 -0.20 -22.69 0.65
N LEU A 90 -0.68 -21.93 1.62
CA LEU A 90 -0.45 -22.13 3.05
C LEU A 90 -1.70 -22.54 3.84
N MET A 91 -2.91 -22.40 3.27
CA MET A 91 -4.17 -22.62 4.01
C MET A 91 -4.39 -24.04 4.52
N SER A 92 -3.69 -25.05 3.95
CA SER A 92 -3.72 -26.42 4.47
C SER A 92 -2.96 -26.58 5.81
N TYR A 93 -2.13 -25.60 6.15
CA TYR A 93 -1.26 -25.65 7.34
C TYR A 93 -1.59 -24.54 8.34
N LYS A 94 -2.11 -23.40 7.86
CA LYS A 94 -2.29 -22.17 8.65
C LYS A 94 -3.66 -21.55 8.38
N LYS A 95 -4.27 -20.98 9.41
CA LYS A 95 -5.49 -20.15 9.25
C LYS A 95 -5.14 -18.86 8.50
N VAL A 96 -6.05 -18.39 7.65
CA VAL A 96 -5.85 -17.18 6.88
C VAL A 96 -6.68 -16.04 7.47
N TRP A 97 -6.02 -14.92 7.76
CA TRP A 97 -6.64 -13.67 8.15
C TRP A 97 -6.40 -12.61 7.07
N VAL A 98 -7.45 -11.89 6.69
CA VAL A 98 -7.38 -10.79 5.73
C VAL A 98 -7.86 -9.51 6.42
N LEU A 99 -6.93 -8.60 6.64
CA LEU A 99 -7.16 -7.30 7.26
C LEU A 99 -7.30 -6.26 6.14
N THR A 100 -8.49 -5.69 5.99
CA THR A 100 -8.79 -4.73 4.91
C THR A 100 -9.48 -3.49 5.46
N PRO A 101 -9.41 -2.33 4.76
CA PRO A 101 -10.41 -1.28 4.93
C PRO A 101 -11.82 -1.82 4.59
N ALA A 102 -12.85 -1.32 5.26
CA ALA A 102 -14.23 -1.79 5.03
C ALA A 102 -14.67 -1.62 3.56
N SER A 103 -14.26 -0.54 2.93
CA SER A 103 -14.54 -0.23 1.51
C SER A 103 -13.89 -1.20 0.51
N LEU A 104 -12.84 -1.93 0.92
CA LEU A 104 -12.07 -2.82 0.03
C LEU A 104 -12.39 -4.30 0.21
N GLN A 105 -13.14 -4.69 1.24
CA GLN A 105 -13.44 -6.09 1.51
C GLN A 105 -14.18 -6.78 0.35
N GLN A 106 -15.16 -6.11 -0.24
CA GLN A 106 -15.89 -6.66 -1.39
C GLN A 106 -15.01 -6.80 -2.62
N ASN A 107 -14.07 -5.85 -2.82
CA ASN A 107 -13.09 -5.95 -3.89
C ASN A 107 -12.17 -7.16 -3.70
N TYR A 108 -11.70 -7.42 -2.48
CA TYR A 108 -10.89 -8.60 -2.17
C TYR A 108 -11.65 -9.89 -2.47
N ARG A 109 -12.92 -9.98 -2.07
CA ARG A 109 -13.80 -11.12 -2.38
C ARG A 109 -14.04 -11.29 -3.89
N SER A 110 -14.16 -10.18 -4.62
CA SER A 110 -14.26 -10.21 -6.09
C SER A 110 -12.98 -10.74 -6.74
N GLU A 111 -11.81 -10.36 -6.24
CA GLU A 111 -10.53 -10.87 -6.74
C GLU A 111 -10.33 -12.37 -6.41
N LEU A 112 -10.80 -12.87 -5.25
CA LEU A 112 -10.84 -14.31 -4.94
C LEU A 112 -11.60 -15.10 -6.03
N ARG A 113 -12.70 -14.57 -6.55
CA ARG A 113 -13.48 -15.22 -7.63
C ARG A 113 -12.76 -15.21 -8.98
N LYS A 114 -11.85 -14.24 -9.21
CA LYS A 114 -11.13 -14.09 -10.49
C LYS A 114 -9.83 -14.91 -10.54
N CYS A 115 -8.99 -14.77 -9.50
CA CYS A 115 -7.64 -15.32 -9.48
C CYS A 115 -7.38 -16.35 -8.37
N GLY A 116 -8.36 -16.64 -7.51
CA GLY A 116 -8.29 -17.70 -6.51
C GLY A 116 -8.69 -19.08 -7.06
N ASP A 117 -8.84 -20.04 -6.15
CA ASP A 117 -9.28 -21.39 -6.46
C ASP A 117 -10.53 -21.35 -7.36
N PRO A 118 -10.57 -22.15 -8.44
CA PRO A 118 -11.75 -22.25 -9.33
C PRO A 118 -13.08 -22.43 -8.59
N ILE A 119 -13.08 -23.03 -7.41
CA ILE A 119 -14.31 -23.25 -6.60
C ILE A 119 -15.05 -21.94 -6.25
N TYR A 120 -14.37 -20.79 -6.28
CA TYR A 120 -14.98 -19.47 -6.03
C TYR A 120 -15.55 -18.83 -7.30
N SER A 121 -15.30 -19.40 -8.48
CA SER A 121 -15.69 -18.80 -9.76
C SER A 121 -17.09 -19.17 -10.15
N PHE A 122 -17.86 -18.19 -10.63
CA PHE A 122 -19.16 -18.47 -11.25
C PHE A 122 -19.04 -19.15 -12.62
N GLU A 123 -17.91 -18.95 -13.32
CA GLU A 123 -17.66 -19.50 -14.65
C GLU A 123 -17.29 -20.98 -14.58
N GLN A 124 -18.24 -21.80 -14.11
CA GLN A 124 -18.16 -23.25 -13.96
C GLN A 124 -19.45 -23.87 -14.47
N HIS A 125 -19.38 -25.17 -14.78
CA HIS A 125 -20.59 -25.96 -14.97
C HIS A 125 -21.12 -26.44 -13.63
N TRP A 126 -22.28 -25.95 -13.20
CA TRP A 126 -22.88 -26.22 -11.92
C TRP A 126 -23.99 -27.28 -12.03
N ARG A 127 -23.94 -28.30 -11.15
CA ARG A 127 -24.97 -29.34 -11.01
C ARG A 127 -25.51 -29.34 -9.60
N GLU A 128 -26.84 -29.30 -9.50
CA GLU A 128 -27.54 -29.41 -8.21
C GLU A 128 -27.38 -30.79 -7.61
N LYS A 129 -27.21 -30.85 -6.28
CA LYS A 129 -27.11 -32.08 -5.50
C LYS A 129 -27.99 -31.96 -4.25
N GLY A 130 -28.96 -32.91 -4.11
CA GLY A 130 -29.80 -32.98 -2.93
C GLY A 130 -29.01 -33.47 -1.69
N LEU A 131 -29.49 -33.10 -0.52
CA LEU A 131 -28.83 -33.39 0.75
C LEU A 131 -29.22 -34.81 1.26
N ASN A 132 -28.22 -35.66 1.48
CA ASN A 132 -28.32 -36.96 2.19
C ASN A 132 -27.00 -37.12 3.00
N GLU A 133 -26.86 -38.20 3.77
CA GLU A 133 -25.66 -38.40 4.59
C GLU A 133 -24.36 -38.42 3.78
N GLN A 134 -24.34 -39.10 2.64
CA GLN A 134 -23.19 -39.18 1.77
C GLN A 134 -22.85 -37.83 1.12
N SER A 135 -23.85 -37.13 0.61
CA SER A 135 -23.67 -35.81 -0.01
C SER A 135 -23.28 -34.73 1.02
N ARG A 136 -23.70 -34.86 2.28
CA ARG A 136 -23.28 -33.99 3.38
C ARG A 136 -21.77 -34.10 3.65
N ALA A 137 -21.23 -35.31 3.62
CA ALA A 137 -19.79 -35.54 3.76
C ALA A 137 -19.01 -34.91 2.60
N GLU A 138 -19.52 -35.04 1.37
CA GLU A 138 -18.94 -34.40 0.18
C GLU A 138 -18.99 -32.87 0.26
N ALA A 139 -20.11 -32.29 0.69
CA ALA A 139 -20.25 -30.85 0.88
C ALA A 139 -19.26 -30.31 1.92
N LYS A 140 -19.03 -31.04 3.03
CA LYS A 140 -18.00 -30.69 4.03
C LYS A 140 -16.58 -30.75 3.47
N ALA A 141 -16.29 -31.71 2.60
CA ALA A 141 -14.98 -31.78 1.91
C ALA A 141 -14.75 -30.55 0.98
N LEU A 142 -15.84 -29.94 0.48
CA LEU A 142 -15.80 -28.68 -0.26
C LEU A 142 -15.77 -27.44 0.64
N ASN A 143 -15.70 -27.59 1.96
CA ASN A 143 -15.78 -26.52 2.97
C ASN A 143 -17.15 -25.77 2.95
N ILE A 144 -18.23 -26.44 2.68
CA ILE A 144 -19.59 -25.88 2.84
C ILE A 144 -20.05 -26.15 4.28
N SER A 145 -20.51 -25.10 4.96
CA SER A 145 -20.91 -25.18 6.37
C SER A 145 -22.23 -25.95 6.56
N ASP A 146 -22.37 -26.63 7.72
CA ASP A 146 -23.64 -27.26 8.09
C ASP A 146 -24.79 -26.25 8.12
N GLY A 147 -24.52 -25.02 8.61
CA GLY A 147 -25.53 -23.96 8.64
C GLY A 147 -26.03 -23.51 7.26
N PHE A 148 -25.18 -23.61 6.22
CA PHE A 148 -25.63 -23.38 4.83
C PHE A 148 -26.48 -24.56 4.34
N LEU A 149 -26.04 -25.79 4.59
CA LEU A 149 -26.73 -27.00 4.14
C LEU A 149 -28.13 -27.13 4.75
N ASP A 150 -28.25 -26.86 6.06
CA ASP A 150 -29.51 -26.94 6.78
C ASP A 150 -30.54 -25.89 6.32
N ARG A 151 -30.07 -24.70 5.90
CA ARG A 151 -30.95 -23.63 5.36
C ARG A 151 -31.43 -23.91 3.95
N ASN A 152 -30.61 -24.51 3.10
CA ASN A 152 -30.91 -24.63 1.67
C ASN A 152 -31.38 -26.04 1.27
N GLY A 153 -31.12 -27.11 2.05
CA GLY A 153 -31.48 -28.50 1.77
C GLY A 153 -30.82 -29.12 0.54
N LYS A 154 -29.90 -28.36 -0.09
CA LYS A 154 -29.17 -28.74 -1.29
C LYS A 154 -27.94 -27.89 -1.48
N PHE A 155 -27.04 -28.32 -2.34
CA PHE A 155 -25.86 -27.59 -2.73
C PHE A 155 -25.50 -27.85 -4.19
N PHE A 156 -24.49 -27.14 -4.72
CA PHE A 156 -24.07 -27.29 -6.11
C PHE A 156 -22.63 -27.77 -6.17
N VAL A 157 -22.34 -28.68 -7.09
CA VAL A 157 -21.01 -29.17 -7.40
C VAL A 157 -20.58 -28.72 -8.77
N THR A 158 -19.28 -28.53 -8.98
CA THR A 158 -18.74 -28.17 -10.29
C THR A 158 -18.37 -29.42 -11.08
N ILE A 159 -18.61 -29.41 -12.39
CA ILE A 159 -18.25 -30.48 -13.32
C ILE A 159 -17.12 -29.97 -14.21
N ALA A 160 -15.97 -30.62 -14.10
CA ALA A 160 -14.81 -30.28 -14.95
C ALA A 160 -15.04 -30.72 -16.42
N GLY A 161 -14.59 -29.89 -17.36
CA GLY A 161 -14.64 -30.21 -18.80
C GLY A 161 -15.96 -29.87 -19.49
N GLU A 162 -16.99 -29.45 -18.78
CA GLU A 162 -18.25 -28.98 -19.35
C GLU A 162 -18.27 -27.44 -19.45
N ASN A 163 -19.06 -26.91 -20.42
CA ASN A 163 -19.19 -25.46 -20.60
C ASN A 163 -19.88 -24.81 -19.41
N PRO A 164 -19.47 -23.60 -18.99
CA PRO A 164 -20.10 -22.87 -17.93
C PRO A 164 -21.59 -22.63 -18.18
N ASN A 165 -22.44 -22.93 -17.19
CA ASN A 165 -23.87 -22.81 -17.29
C ASN A 165 -24.51 -21.84 -16.29
N TYR A 166 -23.75 -21.15 -15.46
CA TYR A 166 -24.29 -20.28 -14.40
C TYR A 166 -25.32 -19.28 -14.90
N LYS A 167 -25.12 -18.69 -16.08
CA LYS A 167 -26.01 -17.68 -16.67
C LYS A 167 -27.36 -18.26 -17.11
N ASP A 168 -27.38 -19.54 -17.45
CA ASP A 168 -28.53 -20.24 -17.97
C ASP A 168 -29.39 -20.85 -16.85
N LEU A 169 -28.86 -20.86 -15.61
CA LEU A 169 -29.60 -21.39 -14.46
C LEU A 169 -30.71 -20.43 -14.00
N PRO A 170 -31.81 -20.97 -13.42
CA PRO A 170 -32.85 -20.16 -12.79
C PRO A 170 -32.25 -19.23 -11.71
N LYS A 171 -32.84 -18.05 -11.52
CA LYS A 171 -32.37 -17.04 -10.57
C LYS A 171 -32.19 -17.59 -9.16
N THR A 172 -33.09 -18.43 -8.70
CA THR A 172 -33.00 -19.11 -7.39
C THR A 172 -31.77 -19.99 -7.26
N ALA A 173 -31.37 -20.71 -8.31
CA ALA A 173 -30.17 -21.52 -8.33
C ALA A 173 -28.90 -20.62 -8.32
N GLN A 174 -28.90 -19.54 -9.11
CA GLN A 174 -27.84 -18.57 -9.10
C GLN A 174 -27.60 -17.95 -7.71
N ASP A 175 -28.70 -17.61 -7.01
CA ASP A 175 -28.63 -17.01 -5.67
C ASP A 175 -28.08 -18.01 -4.63
N ILE A 176 -28.45 -19.28 -4.72
CA ILE A 176 -27.91 -20.35 -3.87
C ILE A 176 -26.42 -20.57 -4.14
N ILE A 177 -26.01 -20.64 -5.42
CA ILE A 177 -24.57 -20.75 -5.79
C ILE A 177 -23.76 -19.56 -5.26
N LYS A 178 -24.30 -18.34 -5.40
CA LYS A 178 -23.67 -17.15 -4.85
C LYS A 178 -23.48 -17.25 -3.34
N ALA A 179 -24.53 -17.65 -2.62
CA ALA A 179 -24.50 -17.83 -1.17
C ALA A 179 -23.53 -18.96 -0.75
N GLN A 180 -23.46 -20.05 -1.53
CA GLN A 180 -22.53 -21.15 -1.31
C GLN A 180 -21.07 -20.72 -1.46
N ILE A 181 -20.75 -19.96 -2.51
CA ILE A 181 -19.39 -19.43 -2.71
C ILE A 181 -19.01 -18.49 -1.57
N GLU A 182 -19.92 -17.63 -1.11
CA GLU A 182 -19.66 -16.75 0.04
C GLU A 182 -19.46 -17.55 1.35
N ASP A 183 -20.20 -18.64 1.54
CA ASP A 183 -20.03 -19.55 2.68
C ASP A 183 -18.65 -20.22 2.64
N ILE A 184 -18.23 -20.77 1.50
CA ILE A 184 -16.91 -21.39 1.31
C ILE A 184 -15.79 -20.38 1.57
N ILE A 185 -15.90 -19.16 1.03
CA ILE A 185 -14.94 -18.09 1.29
C ILE A 185 -14.88 -17.77 2.80
N GLY A 186 -16.04 -17.69 3.46
CA GLY A 186 -16.15 -17.43 4.89
C GLY A 186 -15.57 -18.53 5.78
N GLN A 187 -15.54 -19.79 5.33
CA GLN A 187 -14.89 -20.89 6.04
C GLN A 187 -13.37 -20.89 5.89
N ARG A 188 -12.86 -20.42 4.75
CA ARG A 188 -11.43 -20.44 4.43
C ARG A 188 -10.68 -19.15 4.81
N PHE A 189 -11.35 -17.99 4.79
CA PHE A 189 -10.78 -16.69 5.04
C PHE A 189 -11.51 -15.96 6.16
N ASN A 190 -10.74 -15.48 7.15
CA ASN A 190 -11.25 -14.65 8.23
C ASN A 190 -10.99 -13.18 7.89
N PHE A 191 -12.02 -12.35 7.86
CA PHE A 191 -11.90 -10.94 7.51
C PHE A 191 -12.00 -10.04 8.73
N ILE A 192 -11.10 -9.04 8.81
CA ILE A 192 -11.16 -7.95 9.79
C ILE A 192 -11.16 -6.61 9.05
N ASN A 193 -12.19 -5.81 9.25
CA ASN A 193 -12.24 -4.43 8.76
C ASN A 193 -11.58 -3.51 9.79
N TYR A 194 -10.27 -3.29 9.66
CA TYR A 194 -9.50 -2.57 10.68
C TYR A 194 -9.90 -1.09 10.83
N ASN A 195 -10.51 -0.47 9.81
CA ASN A 195 -11.06 0.89 9.92
C ASN A 195 -12.37 0.95 10.71
N GLY A 196 -13.13 -0.14 10.74
CA GLY A 196 -14.38 -0.27 11.48
C GLY A 196 -14.23 -0.82 12.91
N LEU A 197 -12.99 -1.08 13.35
CA LEU A 197 -12.76 -1.50 14.73
C LEU A 197 -12.98 -0.35 15.71
N SER A 198 -13.65 -0.68 16.81
CA SER A 198 -13.92 0.19 17.93
C SER A 198 -13.60 -0.52 19.25
N SER A 199 -13.56 0.21 20.37
CA SER A 199 -13.38 -0.38 21.70
C SER A 199 -14.45 -1.42 22.05
N LYS A 200 -15.64 -1.32 21.45
CA LYS A 200 -16.76 -2.25 21.69
C LYS A 200 -16.63 -3.59 20.94
N ASN A 201 -15.88 -3.64 19.85
CA ASN A 201 -15.84 -4.84 18.99
C ASN A 201 -14.46 -5.46 18.83
N ILE A 202 -13.37 -4.80 19.23
CA ILE A 202 -12.01 -5.32 19.05
C ILE A 202 -11.78 -6.61 19.85
N ASP A 203 -12.41 -6.76 21.03
CA ASP A 203 -12.27 -7.95 21.89
C ASP A 203 -12.75 -9.23 21.21
N LYS A 204 -13.63 -9.13 20.22
CA LYS A 204 -14.08 -10.28 19.42
C LYS A 204 -12.97 -10.89 18.56
N PHE A 205 -11.98 -10.08 18.18
CA PHE A 205 -10.89 -10.48 17.30
C PHE A 205 -9.55 -10.58 18.02
N VAL A 206 -9.28 -9.63 18.91
CA VAL A 206 -8.00 -9.54 19.61
C VAL A 206 -8.29 -9.32 21.09
N PRO A 207 -8.02 -10.32 21.96
CA PRO A 207 -8.19 -10.16 23.41
C PRO A 207 -7.29 -9.06 23.96
N ALA A 208 -7.64 -8.49 25.10
CA ALA A 208 -6.79 -7.52 25.77
C ALA A 208 -5.47 -8.18 26.22
N PRO A 209 -4.32 -7.50 26.05
CA PRO A 209 -3.06 -7.99 26.60
C PRO A 209 -3.04 -7.81 28.12
N ASP A 210 -2.16 -8.58 28.82
CA ASP A 210 -1.87 -8.39 30.23
C ASP A 210 -1.06 -7.08 30.49
N ALA A 211 -0.72 -6.83 31.75
CA ALA A 211 0.04 -5.64 32.14
C ALA A 211 1.45 -5.57 31.51
N GLU A 212 2.02 -6.72 31.16
CA GLU A 212 3.29 -6.84 30.43
C GLU A 212 3.11 -6.84 28.91
N GLY A 213 1.88 -6.60 28.42
CA GLY A 213 1.57 -6.53 27.01
C GLY A 213 1.58 -7.90 26.30
N ARG A 214 1.43 -9.01 27.02
CA ARG A 214 1.36 -10.37 26.47
C ARG A 214 -0.10 -10.74 26.20
N PHE A 215 -0.34 -11.51 25.16
CA PHE A 215 -1.66 -12.05 24.84
C PHE A 215 -1.79 -13.46 25.37
N ALA A 216 -2.76 -13.74 26.23
CA ALA A 216 -3.02 -15.09 26.77
C ALA A 216 -3.28 -16.10 25.64
N ALA A 217 -4.01 -15.67 24.59
CA ALA A 217 -4.21 -16.42 23.35
C ALA A 217 -4.11 -15.43 22.18
N ASN A 218 -2.98 -15.42 21.47
CA ASN A 218 -2.83 -14.57 20.30
C ASN A 218 -3.52 -15.22 19.08
N PRO A 219 -4.56 -14.59 18.50
CA PRO A 219 -5.34 -15.18 17.42
C PRO A 219 -4.56 -15.34 16.10
N PHE A 220 -3.42 -14.65 15.97
CA PHE A 220 -2.58 -14.69 14.78
C PHE A 220 -1.42 -15.67 14.86
N ASN A 221 -1.28 -16.41 15.97
CA ASN A 221 -0.31 -17.48 16.07
C ASN A 221 -0.63 -18.58 15.04
N ASN A 222 0.39 -19.10 14.39
CA ASN A 222 0.28 -20.12 13.34
C ASN A 222 -0.70 -19.73 12.23
N CYS A 223 -0.66 -18.47 11.77
CA CYS A 223 -1.57 -17.93 10.76
C CYS A 223 -0.81 -17.35 9.56
N VAL A 224 -1.54 -17.18 8.47
CA VAL A 224 -1.20 -16.24 7.39
C VAL A 224 -2.00 -14.98 7.61
N VAL A 225 -1.35 -13.83 7.68
CA VAL A 225 -2.00 -12.53 7.84
C VAL A 225 -1.71 -11.68 6.61
N ILE A 226 -2.75 -11.36 5.86
CA ILE A 226 -2.70 -10.45 4.72
C ILE A 226 -3.24 -9.11 5.19
N ILE A 227 -2.52 -8.03 4.93
CA ILE A 227 -2.94 -6.68 5.30
C ILE A 227 -3.01 -5.85 4.02
N ASP A 228 -4.22 -5.61 3.55
CA ASP A 228 -4.46 -4.79 2.36
C ASP A 228 -4.40 -3.31 2.73
N GLU A 229 -3.77 -2.50 1.85
CA GLU A 229 -3.45 -1.10 2.10
C GLU A 229 -2.82 -0.89 3.49
N VAL A 230 -1.78 -1.67 3.78
CA VAL A 230 -1.12 -1.75 5.10
C VAL A 230 -0.69 -0.38 5.64
N HIS A 231 -0.37 0.56 4.77
CA HIS A 231 -0.02 1.93 5.12
C HIS A 231 -1.14 2.65 5.91
N ASN A 232 -2.41 2.34 5.64
CA ASN A 232 -3.52 2.92 6.40
C ASN A 232 -3.55 2.44 7.86
N LEU A 233 -3.24 1.16 8.10
CA LEU A 233 -3.11 0.63 9.47
C LEU A 233 -1.94 1.31 10.18
N ILE A 234 -0.79 1.42 9.52
CA ILE A 234 0.43 2.03 10.08
C ILE A 234 0.21 3.51 10.39
N SER A 235 -0.38 4.27 9.48
CA SER A 235 -0.66 5.69 9.70
C SER A 235 -1.57 5.92 10.92
N ARG A 236 -2.56 5.06 11.16
CA ARG A 236 -3.41 5.14 12.37
C ARG A 236 -2.64 4.89 13.65
N ILE A 237 -1.61 4.04 13.63
CA ILE A 237 -0.75 3.78 14.80
C ILE A 237 0.08 5.02 15.12
N VAL A 238 0.69 5.61 14.10
CA VAL A 238 1.50 6.83 14.23
C VAL A 238 0.65 8.00 14.73
N ASN A 239 -0.64 8.04 14.36
CA ASN A 239 -1.63 9.01 14.85
C ASN A 239 -2.31 8.55 16.16
N SER A 240 -1.64 7.73 16.97
CA SER A 240 -2.01 7.37 18.34
C SER A 240 -3.34 6.62 18.52
N SER A 241 -3.79 5.85 17.51
CA SER A 241 -4.95 4.98 17.67
C SER A 241 -4.63 3.75 18.52
N GLU A 242 -5.15 3.68 19.75
CA GLU A 242 -4.97 2.53 20.64
C GLU A 242 -5.49 1.22 20.05
N ILE A 243 -6.60 1.26 19.33
CA ILE A 243 -7.20 0.10 18.68
C ILE A 243 -6.29 -0.43 17.57
N ALA A 244 -5.75 0.46 16.73
CA ALA A 244 -4.81 0.09 15.69
C ALA A 244 -3.50 -0.44 16.30
N ARG A 245 -3.04 0.15 17.39
CA ARG A 245 -1.86 -0.30 18.15
C ARG A 245 -2.07 -1.71 18.68
N ARG A 246 -3.20 -2.00 19.32
CA ARG A 246 -3.50 -3.34 19.85
C ARG A 246 -3.53 -4.41 18.74
N LEU A 247 -4.15 -4.10 17.61
CA LEU A 247 -4.14 -5.00 16.45
C LEU A 247 -2.71 -5.22 15.92
N TYR A 248 -1.95 -4.14 15.79
CA TYR A 248 -0.54 -4.20 15.38
C TYR A 248 0.29 -5.08 16.33
N ASP A 249 0.19 -4.84 17.66
CA ASP A 249 0.97 -5.56 18.66
C ASP A 249 0.65 -7.05 18.65
N ALA A 250 -0.62 -7.43 18.42
CA ALA A 250 -1.01 -8.83 18.29
C ALA A 250 -0.38 -9.48 17.06
N VAL A 251 -0.39 -8.82 15.89
CA VAL A 251 0.26 -9.35 14.67
C VAL A 251 1.79 -9.34 14.82
N TYR A 252 2.37 -8.28 15.39
CA TYR A 252 3.80 -8.15 15.61
C TYR A 252 4.37 -9.26 16.50
N LYS A 253 3.68 -9.58 17.61
CA LYS A 253 4.05 -10.60 18.59
C LYS A 253 3.62 -12.03 18.20
N ALA A 254 2.91 -12.20 17.08
CA ALA A 254 2.45 -13.51 16.65
C ALA A 254 3.63 -14.44 16.33
N THR A 255 3.57 -15.67 16.83
CA THR A 255 4.56 -16.71 16.59
C THR A 255 4.16 -17.61 15.42
N ASP A 256 5.14 -18.13 14.68
CA ASP A 256 4.94 -18.98 13.49
C ASP A 256 3.91 -18.40 12.49
N CYS A 257 3.98 -17.09 12.27
CA CYS A 257 3.07 -16.33 11.42
C CYS A 257 3.75 -15.95 10.09
N LYS A 258 2.99 -16.00 8.99
CA LYS A 258 3.40 -15.46 7.69
C LYS A 258 2.61 -14.18 7.40
N ILE A 259 3.29 -13.10 7.01
CA ILE A 259 2.65 -11.77 6.85
C ILE A 259 2.87 -11.24 5.44
N VAL A 260 1.80 -10.81 4.80
CA VAL A 260 1.84 -10.14 3.49
C VAL A 260 1.23 -8.76 3.61
N GLY A 261 2.06 -7.72 3.54
CA GLY A 261 1.59 -6.34 3.45
C GLY A 261 1.42 -5.90 2.00
N LEU A 262 0.26 -5.36 1.64
CA LEU A 262 0.00 -4.82 0.31
C LEU A 262 -0.02 -3.29 0.38
N SER A 263 0.79 -2.64 -0.45
CA SER A 263 0.73 -1.18 -0.61
C SER A 263 1.34 -0.73 -1.93
N GLY A 264 0.70 0.24 -2.57
CA GLY A 264 1.29 1.02 -3.68
C GLY A 264 2.06 2.26 -3.18
N THR A 265 1.86 2.64 -1.91
CA THR A 265 2.42 3.85 -1.27
C THR A 265 2.77 3.52 0.18
N PRO A 266 3.93 2.91 0.45
CA PRO A 266 4.24 2.37 1.77
C PRO A 266 4.48 3.41 2.87
N VAL A 267 4.73 4.67 2.50
CA VAL A 267 4.90 5.81 3.42
C VAL A 267 3.95 6.91 3.00
N ILE A 268 3.12 7.40 3.93
CA ILE A 268 2.08 8.39 3.63
C ILE A 268 2.40 9.74 4.25
N ASN A 269 2.57 9.80 5.58
CA ASN A 269 2.65 11.05 6.33
C ASN A 269 4.05 11.33 6.86
N ARG A 270 4.57 10.42 7.66
CA ARG A 270 5.87 10.57 8.34
C ARG A 270 6.87 9.51 7.88
N PRO A 271 8.13 9.86 7.65
CA PRO A 271 9.15 8.92 7.21
C PRO A 271 9.32 7.69 8.11
N ASN A 272 9.09 7.82 9.42
CA ASN A 272 9.21 6.70 10.37
C ASN A 272 8.02 5.72 10.33
N GLU A 273 6.97 5.96 9.54
CA GLU A 273 5.92 4.96 9.26
C GLU A 273 6.52 3.68 8.69
N ILE A 274 7.58 3.82 7.88
CA ILE A 274 8.26 2.66 7.32
C ILE A 274 8.89 1.76 8.40
N ALA A 275 9.32 2.32 9.53
CA ALA A 275 9.86 1.54 10.62
C ALA A 275 8.82 0.61 11.24
N TYR A 276 7.61 1.11 11.52
CA TYR A 276 6.51 0.28 12.00
C TYR A 276 6.19 -0.85 11.02
N LEU A 277 6.14 -0.53 9.71
CA LEU A 277 5.85 -1.52 8.68
C LEU A 277 6.93 -2.61 8.61
N MET A 278 8.20 -2.21 8.56
CA MET A 278 9.31 -3.17 8.45
C MET A 278 9.44 -4.02 9.72
N ASN A 279 9.25 -3.43 10.90
CA ASN A 279 9.24 -4.16 12.16
C ASN A 279 8.09 -5.18 12.21
N LEU A 280 6.88 -4.82 11.74
CA LEU A 280 5.74 -5.75 11.64
C LEU A 280 6.08 -6.98 10.81
N LEU A 281 6.68 -6.78 9.65
CA LEU A 281 7.05 -7.85 8.72
C LEU A 281 8.21 -8.70 9.23
N ARG A 282 9.20 -8.08 9.86
CA ARG A 282 10.35 -8.77 10.46
C ARG A 282 9.94 -9.57 11.70
N GLY A 283 9.06 -9.00 12.53
CA GLY A 283 8.77 -9.47 13.87
C GLY A 283 9.83 -9.03 14.88
N PRO A 284 9.61 -9.30 16.17
CA PRO A 284 10.56 -8.98 17.22
C PRO A 284 11.86 -9.80 17.01
N ILE A 285 13.00 -9.13 17.11
CA ILE A 285 14.31 -9.78 17.16
C ILE A 285 14.61 -10.01 18.63
N GLU A 286 14.33 -11.21 19.09
CA GLU A 286 14.46 -11.59 20.48
C GLU A 286 15.93 -11.88 20.82
N ARG A 287 16.52 -11.06 21.70
CA ARG A 287 17.84 -11.30 22.27
C ARG A 287 17.68 -11.78 23.71
N ILE A 288 18.12 -12.99 23.99
CA ILE A 288 18.00 -13.67 25.27
C ILE A 288 19.35 -13.56 25.97
N THR A 289 19.37 -13.00 27.18
CA THR A 289 20.55 -12.94 28.05
C THR A 289 20.44 -14.06 29.07
N ILE A 290 21.44 -14.96 29.07
CA ILE A 290 21.54 -16.15 29.91
C ILE A 290 22.69 -15.92 30.86
N PRO A 291 22.46 -15.57 32.13
CA PRO A 291 23.48 -15.41 33.12
C PRO A 291 23.91 -16.75 33.72
N PHE A 292 25.14 -16.81 34.17
CA PHE A 292 25.71 -17.99 34.86
C PHE A 292 26.03 -17.67 36.31
N VAL A 293 25.70 -18.61 37.20
CA VAL A 293 26.11 -18.59 38.59
C VAL A 293 27.62 -18.87 38.63
N LYS A 294 28.38 -18.07 39.34
CA LYS A 294 29.85 -18.12 39.51
C LYS A 294 30.58 -19.29 38.83
N ALA A 295 31.02 -19.06 37.59
CA ALA A 295 31.88 -20.05 36.91
C ALA A 295 33.28 -20.04 37.52
N ALA A 296 33.79 -21.21 37.83
CA ALA A 296 35.16 -21.36 38.29
C ALA A 296 36.18 -20.93 37.21
N SER A 297 35.86 -21.21 35.96
CA SER A 297 36.61 -20.73 34.78
C SER A 297 35.60 -20.31 33.68
N TRP A 298 35.92 -19.21 32.99
CA TRP A 298 35.15 -18.74 31.83
C TRP A 298 35.86 -19.17 30.56
N ASP A 299 35.37 -20.22 29.90
CA ASP A 299 35.94 -20.76 28.67
C ASP A 299 34.96 -20.51 27.52
N GLU A 300 35.25 -19.47 26.72
CA GLU A 300 34.38 -19.04 25.60
C GLU A 300 34.29 -20.10 24.48
N GLU A 301 35.36 -20.87 24.22
CA GLU A 301 35.34 -21.88 23.16
C GLU A 301 34.46 -23.07 23.55
N LYS A 302 34.51 -23.50 24.80
CA LYS A 302 33.60 -24.56 25.32
C LYS A 302 32.16 -24.06 25.29
N MET A 303 31.91 -22.84 25.75
CA MET A 303 30.57 -22.22 25.68
C MET A 303 30.07 -22.10 24.26
N LYS A 304 30.90 -21.64 23.34
CA LYS A 304 30.56 -21.53 21.92
C LYS A 304 30.20 -22.88 21.32
N THR A 305 30.96 -23.93 21.66
CA THR A 305 30.70 -25.28 21.20
C THR A 305 29.36 -25.80 21.76
N ALA A 306 29.12 -25.63 23.07
CA ALA A 306 27.90 -26.07 23.73
C ALA A 306 26.65 -25.38 23.17
N PHE A 307 26.69 -24.03 22.97
CA PHE A 307 25.58 -23.29 22.42
C PHE A 307 25.36 -23.53 20.90
N LYS A 308 26.45 -23.76 20.13
CA LYS A 308 26.34 -24.20 18.73
C LYS A 308 25.67 -25.56 18.56
N ALA A 309 25.77 -26.41 19.55
CA ALA A 309 25.11 -27.74 19.55
C ALA A 309 23.57 -27.63 19.73
N LEU A 310 23.06 -26.47 20.17
CA LEU A 310 21.63 -26.24 20.27
C LEU A 310 21.06 -25.92 18.85
N PRO A 311 20.03 -26.64 18.40
CA PRO A 311 19.62 -26.59 17.00
C PRO A 311 19.00 -25.25 16.58
N ASP A 312 18.40 -24.56 17.52
CA ASP A 312 17.61 -23.36 17.30
C ASP A 312 18.34 -22.04 17.64
N VAL A 313 19.61 -22.10 18.01
CA VAL A 313 20.44 -20.92 18.26
C VAL A 313 20.91 -20.31 16.94
N ASP A 314 20.70 -18.98 16.81
CA ASP A 314 21.15 -18.20 15.68
C ASP A 314 22.49 -17.49 15.94
N THR A 315 22.52 -16.49 16.80
CA THR A 315 23.76 -15.76 17.16
C THR A 315 24.16 -16.03 18.59
N ILE A 316 25.44 -15.91 18.88
CA ILE A 316 26.01 -16.09 20.22
C ILE A 316 26.99 -14.97 20.48
N GLU A 317 26.82 -14.24 21.56
CA GLU A 317 27.73 -13.21 22.04
C GLU A 317 28.05 -13.47 23.52
N PHE A 318 29.32 -13.26 23.92
CA PHE A 318 29.79 -13.52 25.25
C PHE A 318 30.14 -12.24 25.99
N ASN A 319 29.85 -12.21 27.30
CA ASN A 319 30.36 -11.21 28.20
C ASN A 319 31.08 -11.86 29.39
N ALA A 320 32.37 -11.98 29.25
CA ALA A 320 33.25 -12.65 30.29
C ALA A 320 33.26 -11.89 31.60
N VAL A 321 33.14 -10.58 31.59
CA VAL A 321 33.16 -9.72 32.79
C VAL A 321 31.90 -9.93 33.63
N LYS A 322 30.75 -9.87 32.98
CA LYS A 322 29.43 -9.97 33.63
C LYS A 322 28.92 -11.42 33.73
N LYS A 323 29.67 -12.37 33.17
CA LYS A 323 29.32 -13.80 33.18
C LYS A 323 27.94 -14.11 32.63
N TYR A 324 27.64 -13.67 31.42
CA TYR A 324 26.46 -14.04 30.68
C TYR A 324 26.73 -14.31 29.20
N VAL A 325 25.85 -15.11 28.60
CA VAL A 325 25.81 -15.33 27.14
C VAL A 325 24.54 -14.70 26.60
N MET A 326 24.64 -13.96 25.51
CA MET A 326 23.51 -13.45 24.76
C MET A 326 23.31 -14.29 23.51
N VAL A 327 22.10 -14.72 23.26
CA VAL A 327 21.74 -15.50 22.08
C VAL A 327 20.52 -14.95 21.40
N THR A 328 20.45 -15.14 20.08
CA THR A 328 19.21 -15.03 19.32
C THR A 328 18.83 -16.41 18.79
N ARG A 329 17.53 -16.62 18.52
CA ARG A 329 17.02 -17.88 18.03
C ARG A 329 16.71 -17.86 16.53
N ASN A 330 16.81 -19.01 15.89
CA ASN A 330 16.28 -19.22 14.56
C ASN A 330 14.73 -19.06 14.55
N PRO A 331 14.12 -18.79 13.40
CA PRO A 331 12.67 -18.88 13.27
C PRO A 331 12.13 -20.24 13.74
N PRO A 332 10.87 -20.32 14.22
CA PRO A 332 10.26 -21.57 14.65
C PRO A 332 10.44 -22.70 13.63
N HIS A 333 10.79 -23.90 14.11
CA HIS A 333 11.03 -25.09 13.31
C HIS A 333 12.26 -25.05 12.40
N PHE A 334 13.19 -24.10 12.57
CA PHE A 334 14.44 -24.04 11.81
C PHE A 334 15.64 -24.35 12.68
N ARG A 335 16.56 -25.16 12.15
CA ARG A 335 17.86 -25.44 12.78
C ARG A 335 19.01 -24.86 11.96
N SER A 336 20.07 -24.49 12.64
CA SER A 336 21.33 -24.05 12.04
C SER A 336 22.04 -25.22 11.32
N VAL A 337 22.63 -24.93 10.17
CA VAL A 337 23.44 -25.84 9.36
C VAL A 337 24.85 -25.30 9.31
N TYR A 338 25.83 -26.15 9.66
CA TYR A 338 27.25 -25.80 9.70
C TYR A 338 28.01 -26.53 8.60
N ASN A 339 29.10 -25.91 8.10
CA ASN A 339 30.06 -26.57 7.22
C ASN A 339 31.09 -27.39 8.02
N GLU A 340 32.01 -28.06 7.33
CA GLU A 340 33.07 -28.85 7.96
C GLU A 340 34.04 -28.02 8.82
N ALA A 341 34.17 -26.72 8.53
CA ALA A 341 34.98 -25.79 9.32
C ALA A 341 34.27 -25.27 10.57
N GLY A 342 33.00 -25.67 10.80
CA GLY A 342 32.20 -25.21 11.92
C GLY A 342 31.56 -23.83 11.73
N ASP A 343 31.57 -23.30 10.49
CA ASP A 343 30.87 -22.04 10.16
C ASP A 343 29.42 -22.31 9.81
N ARG A 344 28.54 -21.48 10.33
CA ARG A 344 27.12 -21.58 9.99
C ARG A 344 26.87 -21.01 8.59
N ILE A 345 26.32 -21.85 7.72
CA ILE A 345 26.09 -21.52 6.31
C ILE A 345 24.63 -21.31 5.95
N ALA A 346 23.71 -21.93 6.71
CA ALA A 346 22.29 -21.89 6.38
C ALA A 346 21.41 -22.27 7.59
N VAL A 347 20.10 -22.27 7.39
CA VAL A 347 19.11 -22.91 8.28
C VAL A 347 18.27 -23.90 7.48
N GLN A 348 17.77 -24.94 8.12
CA GLN A 348 16.95 -25.98 7.52
C GLN A 348 15.65 -26.16 8.29
N TYR A 349 14.53 -26.24 7.58
CA TYR A 349 13.23 -26.57 8.16
C TYR A 349 13.19 -27.99 8.68
N LYS A 350 12.69 -28.17 9.91
CA LYS A 350 12.49 -29.46 10.60
C LYS A 350 11.21 -29.35 11.41
N LYS A 351 10.16 -30.01 10.94
CA LYS A 351 8.84 -30.01 11.59
C LYS A 351 8.88 -30.51 13.05
N ASP A 352 9.79 -31.42 13.34
CA ASP A 352 9.88 -32.11 14.64
C ASP A 352 10.56 -31.28 15.74
N ILE A 353 11.13 -30.14 15.44
CA ILE A 353 11.74 -29.27 16.46
C ILE A 353 10.61 -28.55 17.21
N PRO A 354 10.42 -28.82 18.50
CA PRO A 354 9.44 -28.13 19.31
C PRO A 354 9.87 -26.66 19.47
N PHE A 355 8.95 -25.74 19.21
CA PHE A 355 9.18 -24.34 19.50
C PHE A 355 8.68 -23.99 20.91
N VAL A 356 9.58 -23.56 21.79
CA VAL A 356 9.26 -23.11 23.16
C VAL A 356 9.22 -21.58 23.15
N PRO A 357 8.03 -20.95 23.26
CA PRO A 357 7.90 -19.49 23.09
C PRO A 357 8.64 -18.68 24.16
N LEU A 358 8.53 -19.06 25.44
CA LEU A 358 9.12 -18.30 26.53
C LEU A 358 10.60 -18.62 26.69
N ALA A 359 11.43 -17.58 26.75
CA ALA A 359 12.89 -17.72 26.84
C ALA A 359 13.34 -18.49 28.08
N ALA A 360 12.76 -18.23 29.24
CA ALA A 360 13.10 -18.94 30.48
C ALA A 360 12.76 -20.43 30.37
N ASP A 361 11.62 -20.80 29.80
CA ASP A 361 11.24 -22.20 29.63
C ASP A 361 12.10 -22.88 28.56
N TRP A 362 12.48 -22.16 27.52
CA TRP A 362 13.43 -22.65 26.53
C TRP A 362 14.79 -22.94 27.14
N VAL A 363 15.31 -22.04 27.98
CA VAL A 363 16.59 -22.27 28.69
C VAL A 363 16.54 -23.51 29.60
N LYS A 364 15.43 -23.77 30.30
CA LYS A 364 15.22 -24.96 31.10
C LYS A 364 15.34 -26.27 30.29
N THR A 365 15.14 -26.24 28.98
CA THR A 365 15.27 -27.47 28.17
C THR A 365 16.69 -27.95 28.02
N PHE A 366 17.70 -27.12 28.28
CA PHE A 366 19.11 -27.43 28.10
C PHE A 366 20.04 -26.98 29.24
N ASP A 367 19.53 -26.31 30.29
CA ASP A 367 20.31 -25.76 31.40
C ASP A 367 21.24 -26.77 32.03
N LYS A 368 20.72 -27.95 32.37
CA LYS A 368 21.49 -29.06 32.98
C LYS A 368 22.54 -29.61 32.03
N LYS A 369 22.26 -29.72 30.74
CA LYS A 369 23.22 -30.21 29.75
C LYS A 369 24.38 -29.23 29.62
N ILE A 370 24.07 -27.95 29.47
CA ILE A 370 25.06 -26.87 29.35
C ILE A 370 25.89 -26.77 30.64
N ALA A 371 25.26 -26.88 31.82
CA ALA A 371 25.95 -26.86 33.11
C ALA A 371 26.99 -28.00 33.21
N GLY A 372 26.63 -29.21 32.75
CA GLY A 372 27.54 -30.36 32.71
C GLY A 372 28.72 -30.18 31.74
N GLU A 373 28.48 -29.63 30.56
CA GLU A 373 29.51 -29.38 29.53
C GLU A 373 30.49 -28.27 29.91
N ILE A 374 29.98 -27.19 30.54
CA ILE A 374 30.76 -25.97 30.83
C ILE A 374 31.31 -25.99 32.26
N GLY A 375 30.72 -26.78 33.19
CA GLY A 375 31.08 -26.77 34.59
C GLY A 375 30.60 -25.54 35.36
N SER A 376 29.46 -24.97 34.93
CA SER A 376 28.86 -23.78 35.54
C SER A 376 27.34 -23.84 35.41
N GLU A 377 26.63 -23.45 36.47
CA GLU A 377 25.16 -23.43 36.46
C GLU A 377 24.59 -22.18 35.75
N VAL A 378 23.49 -22.40 35.05
CA VAL A 378 22.70 -21.33 34.45
C VAL A 378 21.77 -20.75 35.53
N ASP A 379 21.74 -19.41 35.63
CA ASP A 379 20.79 -18.71 36.51
C ASP A 379 19.48 -18.46 35.72
N VAL A 380 18.61 -19.50 35.76
CA VAL A 380 17.36 -19.48 34.97
C VAL A 380 16.39 -18.39 35.43
N GLU A 381 16.44 -18.00 36.71
CA GLU A 381 15.55 -16.96 37.24
C GLU A 381 15.94 -15.58 36.75
N ARG A 382 17.19 -15.36 36.37
CA ARG A 382 17.68 -14.09 35.82
C ARG A 382 17.77 -14.05 34.28
N VAL A 383 17.25 -15.08 33.63
CA VAL A 383 17.12 -15.04 32.17
C VAL A 383 16.24 -13.86 31.79
N SER A 384 16.75 -12.99 30.94
CA SER A 384 16.04 -11.81 30.46
C SER A 384 15.98 -11.77 28.95
N THR A 385 14.94 -11.13 28.44
CA THR A 385 14.70 -10.98 27.00
C THR A 385 14.60 -9.51 26.63
N GLU A 386 15.30 -9.13 25.60
CA GLU A 386 15.17 -7.81 24.97
C GLU A 386 14.65 -7.99 23.53
N ASN A 387 13.57 -7.31 23.17
CA ASN A 387 13.08 -7.29 21.80
C ASN A 387 13.67 -6.09 21.08
N LEU A 388 14.48 -6.37 20.06
CA LEU A 388 15.09 -5.36 19.20
C LEU A 388 14.22 -5.11 17.98
N GLU A 389 14.23 -3.87 17.51
CA GLU A 389 13.55 -3.45 16.29
C GLU A 389 14.56 -3.36 15.14
N CYS A 390 14.16 -3.73 13.92
CA CYS A 390 15.04 -3.57 12.77
C CYS A 390 15.22 -2.09 12.37
N LEU A 391 14.21 -1.26 12.58
CA LEU A 391 14.25 0.19 12.41
C LEU A 391 13.63 0.90 13.61
N PRO A 392 14.19 2.04 14.06
CA PRO A 392 13.64 2.78 15.19
C PRO A 392 12.27 3.38 14.86
N THR A 393 11.29 3.14 15.71
CA THR A 393 9.91 3.61 15.52
C THR A 393 9.69 5.06 15.95
N LYS A 394 10.47 5.58 16.90
CA LYS A 394 10.40 6.98 17.32
C LYS A 394 10.95 7.89 16.23
N PHE A 395 10.21 8.95 15.90
CA PHE A 395 10.58 9.86 14.81
C PHE A 395 11.97 10.48 15.00
N GLU A 396 12.29 10.93 16.21
CA GLU A 396 13.59 11.56 16.50
C GLU A 396 14.75 10.59 16.31
N GLU A 397 14.63 9.35 16.79
CA GLU A 397 15.64 8.32 16.62
C GLU A 397 15.81 7.94 15.15
N PHE A 398 14.68 7.80 14.41
CA PHE A 398 14.69 7.54 12.97
C PHE A 398 15.34 8.69 12.19
N ALA A 399 14.94 9.92 12.48
CA ALA A 399 15.47 11.11 11.81
C ALA A 399 16.97 11.27 12.09
N ASN A 400 17.39 11.13 13.34
CA ASN A 400 18.81 11.19 13.72
C ASN A 400 19.67 10.13 13.04
N MET A 401 19.10 8.96 12.71
CA MET A 401 19.81 7.87 12.08
C MET A 401 19.80 7.94 10.56
N PHE A 402 18.69 8.34 9.94
CA PHE A 402 18.47 8.19 8.51
C PHE A 402 18.17 9.47 7.74
N LEU A 403 17.90 10.60 8.39
CA LEU A 403 17.56 11.85 7.71
C LEU A 403 18.64 12.93 7.90
N ASP A 404 18.90 13.66 6.82
CA ASP A 404 19.71 14.88 6.82
C ASP A 404 18.95 15.95 6.00
N GLY A 405 18.14 16.75 6.69
CA GLY A 405 17.15 17.62 6.07
C GLY A 405 16.19 16.83 5.20
N LEU A 406 16.14 17.14 3.90
CA LEU A 406 15.35 16.40 2.92
C LEU A 406 16.10 15.19 2.33
N ASN A 407 17.34 14.95 2.69
CA ASN A 407 18.15 13.85 2.17
C ASN A 407 18.11 12.63 3.10
N ILE A 408 18.45 11.46 2.54
CA ILE A 408 18.64 10.23 3.30
C ILE A 408 20.14 10.03 3.55
N LYS A 409 20.52 9.80 4.80
CA LYS A 409 21.86 9.33 5.18
C LYS A 409 21.81 7.86 5.58
N ASN A 410 22.96 7.20 5.65
CA ASN A 410 23.09 5.78 6.01
C ASN A 410 22.21 4.84 5.17
N ALA A 411 22.08 5.12 3.87
CA ALA A 411 21.19 4.37 2.97
C ALA A 411 21.50 2.88 2.91
N LEU A 412 22.79 2.49 2.98
CA LEU A 412 23.19 1.09 2.98
C LEU A 412 22.76 0.37 4.27
N LEU A 413 22.94 1.02 5.42
CA LEU A 413 22.48 0.49 6.70
C LEU A 413 20.95 0.30 6.70
N PHE A 414 20.20 1.28 6.19
CA PHE A 414 18.76 1.17 6.02
C PHE A 414 18.40 -0.06 5.16
N GLY A 415 19.02 -0.19 3.99
CA GLY A 415 18.78 -1.33 3.09
C GLY A 415 19.09 -2.68 3.73
N LYS A 416 20.19 -2.80 4.50
CA LYS A 416 20.55 -4.03 5.22
C LYS A 416 19.49 -4.43 6.25
N ARG A 417 18.94 -3.47 6.99
CA ARG A 417 17.96 -3.73 8.03
C ARG A 417 16.62 -4.17 7.47
N ILE A 418 16.26 -3.70 6.28
CA ILE A 418 15.01 -4.10 5.61
C ILE A 418 15.21 -5.25 4.61
N GLN A 419 16.40 -5.79 4.48
CA GLN A 419 16.72 -6.86 3.55
C GLN A 419 15.78 -8.06 3.75
N GLY A 420 15.20 -8.56 2.65
CA GLY A 420 14.23 -9.65 2.67
C GLY A 420 12.79 -9.26 3.01
N LEU A 421 12.50 -7.97 3.25
CA LEU A 421 11.16 -7.51 3.66
C LEU A 421 10.35 -6.83 2.54
N VAL A 422 10.94 -6.56 1.40
CA VAL A 422 10.28 -5.84 0.30
C VAL A 422 10.42 -6.60 -0.99
N SER A 423 9.34 -6.73 -1.72
CA SER A 423 9.31 -7.09 -3.14
C SER A 423 8.84 -5.88 -3.94
N TYR A 424 9.52 -5.59 -5.03
CA TYR A 424 9.16 -4.49 -5.90
C TYR A 424 9.01 -4.93 -7.35
N PHE A 425 7.84 -4.62 -7.89
CA PHE A 425 7.56 -4.79 -9.30
C PHE A 425 6.85 -3.54 -9.82
N LYS A 426 7.42 -2.91 -10.87
CA LYS A 426 6.89 -1.65 -11.43
C LYS A 426 5.41 -1.75 -11.83
N GLY A 427 4.95 -2.95 -12.17
CA GLY A 427 3.62 -3.19 -12.70
C GLY A 427 3.65 -3.45 -14.21
N ALA A 428 2.52 -3.20 -14.83
CA ALA A 428 2.33 -3.49 -16.24
C ALA A 428 3.24 -2.67 -17.16
N ASP A 429 3.43 -3.21 -18.35
CA ASP A 429 4.01 -2.55 -19.49
C ASP A 429 3.39 -1.14 -19.68
N GLU A 430 4.23 -0.14 -19.93
CA GLU A 430 3.80 1.25 -20.15
C GLU A 430 2.79 1.37 -21.31
N ARG A 431 2.79 0.44 -22.27
CA ARG A 431 1.79 0.36 -23.35
C ARG A 431 0.40 -0.04 -22.87
N LEU A 432 0.29 -0.70 -21.72
CA LEU A 432 -0.98 -1.11 -21.12
C LEU A 432 -1.61 -0.01 -20.25
N ILE A 433 -0.86 1.05 -19.95
CA ILE A 433 -1.27 2.14 -19.07
C ILE A 433 -1.43 3.41 -19.90
N PRO A 434 -2.50 4.21 -19.71
CA PRO A 434 -2.64 5.47 -20.39
C PRO A 434 -1.50 6.44 -20.03
N LYS A 435 -0.97 7.14 -21.02
CA LYS A 435 0.13 8.08 -20.84
C LYS A 435 -0.35 9.33 -20.09
N ARG A 436 0.39 9.72 -19.04
CA ARG A 436 0.16 11.00 -18.36
C ARG A 436 0.63 12.14 -19.24
N VAL A 437 -0.22 13.16 -19.39
CA VAL A 437 0.14 14.42 -20.06
C VAL A 437 0.84 15.30 -19.02
N GLU A 438 2.08 15.66 -19.30
CA GLU A 438 2.86 16.60 -18.49
C GLU A 438 2.93 17.92 -19.25
N ASP A 439 2.11 18.88 -18.84
CA ASP A 439 2.05 20.23 -19.39
C ASP A 439 1.94 21.27 -18.26
N ASP A 440 1.93 22.55 -18.62
CA ASP A 440 1.80 23.68 -17.71
C ASP A 440 0.43 23.73 -16.99
N LYS A 441 -0.58 23.04 -17.52
CA LYS A 441 -1.91 22.91 -16.88
C LYS A 441 -1.95 21.90 -15.71
N MET A 442 -0.83 21.26 -15.41
CA MET A 442 -0.78 20.33 -14.27
C MET A 442 -0.98 21.05 -12.93
N LEU A 443 -0.50 22.28 -12.82
CA LEU A 443 -0.70 23.12 -11.64
C LEU A 443 -1.33 24.45 -12.04
N GLU A 444 -2.64 24.55 -11.85
CA GLU A 444 -3.42 25.75 -12.14
C GLU A 444 -3.41 26.70 -10.94
N LYS A 445 -2.50 27.69 -10.99
CA LYS A 445 -2.40 28.77 -10.00
C LYS A 445 -3.39 29.86 -10.37
N VAL A 446 -4.44 30.05 -9.57
CA VAL A 446 -5.50 31.02 -9.84
C VAL A 446 -5.52 32.10 -8.76
N VAL A 447 -5.33 33.35 -9.14
CA VAL A 447 -5.36 34.48 -8.21
C VAL A 447 -6.77 34.67 -7.67
N MET A 448 -6.89 34.80 -6.34
CA MET A 448 -8.17 35.12 -5.69
C MET A 448 -8.73 36.49 -6.18
N SER A 449 -10.04 36.60 -6.33
CA SER A 449 -10.68 37.90 -6.52
C SER A 449 -10.47 38.80 -5.29
N PRO A 450 -10.63 40.12 -5.40
CA PRO A 450 -10.59 41.00 -4.22
C PRO A 450 -11.57 40.58 -3.12
N GLU A 451 -12.78 40.18 -3.49
CA GLU A 451 -13.82 39.75 -2.58
C GLU A 451 -13.49 38.41 -1.92
N GLN A 452 -12.97 37.45 -2.67
CA GLN A 452 -12.54 36.17 -2.12
C GLN A 452 -11.36 36.35 -1.16
N PHE A 453 -10.41 37.19 -1.51
CA PHE A 453 -9.25 37.48 -0.69
C PHE A 453 -9.60 38.08 0.67
N VAL A 454 -10.51 39.07 0.70
CA VAL A 454 -10.99 39.64 1.97
C VAL A 454 -11.63 38.58 2.87
N GLN A 455 -12.50 37.74 2.29
CA GLN A 455 -13.14 36.68 3.07
C GLN A 455 -12.14 35.61 3.55
N TYR A 456 -11.16 35.25 2.74
CA TYR A 456 -10.06 34.36 3.11
C TYR A 456 -9.29 34.90 4.33
N LEU A 457 -8.95 36.19 4.33
CA LEU A 457 -8.25 36.83 5.43
C LEU A 457 -9.04 36.80 6.72
N ASP A 458 -10.36 37.09 6.67
CA ASP A 458 -11.24 37.05 7.83
C ASP A 458 -11.31 35.65 8.46
N VAL A 459 -11.47 34.65 7.62
CA VAL A 459 -11.49 33.25 8.03
C VAL A 459 -10.15 32.83 8.61
N ARG A 460 -9.05 33.18 7.95
CA ARG A 460 -7.71 32.81 8.39
C ARG A 460 -7.35 33.46 9.74
N PHE A 461 -7.76 34.70 9.94
CA PHE A 461 -7.59 35.38 11.21
C PHE A 461 -8.36 34.70 12.38
N ALA A 462 -9.57 34.23 12.12
CA ALA A 462 -10.34 33.46 13.08
C ALA A 462 -9.66 32.12 13.44
N GLU A 463 -9.16 31.38 12.43
CA GLU A 463 -8.43 30.14 12.65
C GLU A 463 -7.16 30.34 13.50
N ILE A 464 -6.34 31.36 13.20
CA ILE A 464 -5.13 31.67 13.98
C ILE A 464 -5.45 31.88 15.46
N LYS A 465 -6.54 32.57 15.77
CA LYS A 465 -7.00 32.76 17.16
C LYS A 465 -7.39 31.44 17.83
N GLN A 466 -7.98 30.51 17.08
CA GLN A 466 -8.34 29.19 17.60
C GLN A 466 -7.10 28.32 17.80
N ASP A 467 -6.17 28.32 16.85
CA ASP A 467 -4.92 27.55 16.90
C ASP A 467 -4.08 27.99 18.11
N ALA A 468 -4.01 29.29 18.39
CA ALA A 468 -3.31 29.83 19.57
C ALA A 468 -3.93 29.33 20.91
N LYS A 469 -5.25 29.07 20.94
CA LYS A 469 -5.93 28.49 22.12
C LYS A 469 -5.69 26.98 22.24
N LYS A 470 -5.60 26.25 21.10
CA LYS A 470 -5.36 24.80 21.04
C LYS A 470 -3.92 24.43 21.32
N ALA A 471 -2.94 25.28 20.99
CA ALA A 471 -1.52 25.06 21.28
C ALA A 471 -1.23 24.93 22.78
N LEU A 472 -2.17 25.34 23.61
CA LEU A 472 -2.15 25.12 25.06
C LEU A 472 -2.66 23.72 25.49
N SER A 473 -3.26 22.96 24.59
CA SER A 473 -3.69 21.56 24.80
C SER A 473 -2.96 20.66 23.81
N MET A 474 -2.07 19.82 24.32
CA MET A 474 -1.15 18.93 23.58
C MET A 474 -1.84 17.77 22.81
N ASN A 475 -2.79 18.04 21.93
CA ASN A 475 -3.35 17.02 21.04
C ASN A 475 -3.43 17.56 19.61
N ASP A 476 -2.39 17.31 18.84
CA ASP A 476 -2.30 17.65 17.42
C ASP A 476 -2.89 16.51 16.55
N ASP A 477 -4.21 16.50 16.44
CA ASP A 477 -4.91 15.68 15.44
C ASP A 477 -4.85 16.40 14.09
N GLY A 478 -3.93 15.97 13.20
CA GLY A 478 -3.71 16.58 11.88
C GLY A 478 -4.90 16.62 10.92
N GLY A 479 -6.08 16.12 11.36
CA GLY A 479 -7.30 16.07 10.56
C GLY A 479 -8.05 17.39 10.42
N SER A 480 -7.90 18.31 11.36
CA SER A 480 -8.64 19.60 11.36
C SER A 480 -7.81 20.80 10.90
N TYR A 481 -6.62 20.56 10.35
CA TYR A 481 -5.70 21.63 10.03
C TYR A 481 -6.22 22.55 8.91
N ARG A 482 -6.49 23.81 9.28
CA ARG A 482 -6.87 24.90 8.34
C ARG A 482 -8.06 24.56 7.41
N VAL A 483 -9.05 23.83 7.91
CA VAL A 483 -10.20 23.38 7.11
C VAL A 483 -10.99 24.56 6.56
N ILE A 484 -11.25 25.59 7.37
CA ILE A 484 -12.14 26.71 6.98
C ILE A 484 -11.44 27.62 5.95
N SER A 485 -10.14 27.88 6.12
CA SER A 485 -9.38 28.65 5.11
C SER A 485 -9.20 27.89 3.80
N ARG A 486 -9.11 26.54 3.81
CA ARG A 486 -9.13 25.70 2.61
C ARG A 486 -10.46 25.79 1.87
N LEU A 487 -11.58 25.79 2.60
CA LEU A 487 -12.92 25.98 2.04
C LEU A 487 -13.06 27.40 1.42
N ALA A 488 -12.55 28.43 2.08
CA ALA A 488 -12.51 29.80 1.54
C ALA A 488 -11.65 29.92 0.28
N CYS A 489 -10.60 29.07 0.13
CA CYS A 489 -9.86 28.97 -1.12
C CYS A 489 -10.69 28.38 -2.27
N ASN A 490 -11.71 27.55 -1.98
CA ASN A 490 -12.60 27.00 -2.99
C ASN A 490 -13.67 27.99 -3.44
N PHE A 491 -14.43 28.56 -2.49
CA PHE A 491 -15.56 29.43 -2.81
C PHE A 491 -15.79 30.46 -1.72
N ALA A 492 -15.95 31.71 -2.11
CA ALA A 492 -16.33 32.82 -1.22
C ALA A 492 -17.86 32.93 -1.12
N VAL A 493 -18.42 32.55 0.02
CA VAL A 493 -19.87 32.67 0.25
C VAL A 493 -20.27 34.15 0.29
N PRO A 494 -21.26 34.60 -0.54
CA PRO A 494 -21.73 35.96 -0.53
C PRO A 494 -22.09 36.46 0.88
N PRO A 495 -21.65 37.70 1.28
CA PRO A 495 -21.85 38.20 2.65
C PRO A 495 -23.30 38.21 3.11
N GLU A 496 -24.22 38.53 2.19
CA GLU A 496 -25.66 38.56 2.46
C GLU A 496 -26.24 37.20 2.81
N LEU A 497 -25.64 36.10 2.30
CA LEU A 497 -26.06 34.72 2.59
C LEU A 497 -25.49 34.21 3.92
N LYS A 498 -24.37 34.74 4.39
CA LYS A 498 -23.80 34.41 5.71
C LYS A 498 -24.73 34.78 6.86
N LEU A 499 -25.61 35.75 6.68
CA LEU A 499 -26.59 36.14 7.70
C LEU A 499 -27.64 35.07 8.00
N LEU A 500 -27.84 34.10 7.05
CA LEU A 500 -28.79 33.00 7.24
C LEU A 500 -28.33 32.02 8.34
N THR A 501 -27.05 32.04 8.72
CA THR A 501 -26.46 31.06 9.65
C THR A 501 -26.15 31.62 11.04
N LYS A 502 -26.44 32.90 11.35
CA LYS A 502 -26.10 33.52 12.66
C LYS A 502 -26.64 32.80 13.91
N LYS A 503 -27.60 31.89 13.76
CA LYS A 503 -28.11 31.06 14.85
C LYS A 503 -27.26 29.81 15.16
N VAL A 504 -26.42 29.36 14.21
CA VAL A 504 -25.66 28.10 14.30
C VAL A 504 -24.22 28.31 14.83
N ASP A 505 -23.71 29.54 14.77
CA ASP A 505 -22.30 29.86 15.09
C ASP A 505 -21.88 29.62 16.56
N LYS A 506 -22.83 29.34 17.50
CA LYS A 506 -22.50 29.00 18.89
C LYS A 506 -22.04 27.54 19.07
N GLU A 507 -22.45 26.61 18.18
CA GLU A 507 -22.04 25.20 18.21
C GLU A 507 -20.78 24.95 17.36
N TYR A 508 -20.37 25.92 16.52
CA TYR A 508 -19.25 25.81 15.58
C TYR A 508 -17.86 25.76 16.26
N ASN A 509 -17.79 26.06 17.53
CA ASN A 509 -16.52 26.29 18.22
C ASN A 509 -15.91 25.04 18.87
N ASP A 510 -16.60 23.91 18.93
CA ASP A 510 -16.13 22.81 19.79
C ASP A 510 -15.65 21.53 19.08
N ILE A 511 -16.00 21.24 17.83
CA ILE A 511 -15.57 19.96 17.21
C ILE A 511 -15.51 20.07 15.68
N VAL A 512 -14.36 20.18 15.08
CA VAL A 512 -14.21 19.92 13.63
C VAL A 512 -13.19 18.81 13.41
N LYS A 513 -13.68 17.59 13.28
CA LYS A 513 -12.96 16.53 12.54
C LYS A 513 -13.06 16.81 11.06
N GLU A 514 -12.08 16.40 10.25
CA GLU A 514 -12.04 16.60 8.78
C GLU A 514 -13.32 16.16 8.05
N THR A 515 -14.12 15.28 8.68
CA THR A 515 -15.39 14.76 8.18
C THR A 515 -16.62 15.56 8.60
N ASP A 516 -16.50 16.50 9.55
CA ASP A 516 -17.63 17.13 10.22
C ASP A 516 -17.69 18.64 9.96
N VAL A 517 -17.48 19.07 8.71
CA VAL A 517 -17.81 20.46 8.31
C VAL A 517 -19.34 20.59 8.33
N PRO A 518 -19.92 21.53 9.13
CA PRO A 518 -21.37 21.65 9.22
C PRO A 518 -21.98 21.88 7.83
N ASP A 519 -22.98 21.10 7.49
CA ASP A 519 -23.75 21.32 6.27
C ASP A 519 -24.51 22.64 6.40
N LYS A 520 -24.51 23.42 5.33
CA LYS A 520 -25.22 24.69 5.23
C LYS A 520 -26.22 24.63 4.09
N PRO A 521 -27.23 23.75 4.18
CA PRO A 521 -28.17 23.52 3.09
C PRO A 521 -28.95 24.80 2.72
N GLU A 522 -29.21 25.70 3.67
CA GLU A 522 -29.91 26.95 3.45
C GLU A 522 -29.11 27.87 2.50
N ILE A 523 -27.81 27.94 2.69
CA ILE A 523 -26.93 28.75 1.80
C ILE A 523 -26.91 28.14 0.41
N LEU A 524 -26.74 26.82 0.30
CA LEU A 524 -26.72 26.13 -0.99
C LEU A 524 -28.07 26.30 -1.72
N ALA A 525 -29.18 26.22 -1.00
CA ALA A 525 -30.53 26.48 -1.53
C ALA A 525 -30.68 27.93 -2.03
N ALA A 526 -30.19 28.91 -1.27
CA ALA A 526 -30.21 30.32 -1.67
C ALA A 526 -29.34 30.63 -2.89
N LEU A 527 -28.18 30.00 -3.01
CA LEU A 527 -27.31 30.07 -4.20
C LEU A 527 -28.05 29.51 -5.44
N LYS A 528 -28.67 28.34 -5.31
CA LYS A 528 -29.45 27.70 -6.39
C LYS A 528 -30.70 28.46 -6.76
N ALA A 529 -31.30 29.21 -5.86
CA ALA A 529 -32.46 30.03 -6.13
C ALA A 529 -32.11 31.27 -7.02
N ASN A 530 -30.86 31.73 -7.01
CA ASN A 530 -30.40 32.87 -7.78
C ASN A 530 -29.10 32.53 -8.56
N PRO A 531 -29.13 31.59 -9.50
CA PRO A 531 -27.93 31.05 -10.12
C PRO A 531 -27.19 32.06 -10.97
N LYS A 532 -27.92 32.96 -11.66
CA LYS A 532 -27.33 34.05 -12.47
C LYS A 532 -26.52 35.03 -11.61
N LYS A 533 -26.98 35.30 -10.38
CA LYS A 533 -26.31 36.24 -9.48
C LYS A 533 -25.04 35.68 -8.84
N TYR A 534 -25.01 34.39 -8.57
CA TYR A 534 -23.96 33.78 -7.73
C TYR A 534 -23.12 32.70 -8.38
N LEU A 535 -23.65 32.02 -9.41
CA LEU A 535 -23.07 30.76 -9.94
C LEU A 535 -22.80 30.83 -11.46
N SER A 536 -23.18 31.92 -12.15
CA SER A 536 -22.82 32.12 -13.56
C SER A 536 -21.31 32.32 -13.71
N ALA A 537 -20.77 32.15 -14.89
CA ALA A 537 -19.34 32.36 -15.17
C ALA A 537 -18.87 33.77 -14.74
N GLU A 538 -19.67 34.80 -15.01
CA GLU A 538 -19.40 36.20 -14.61
C GLU A 538 -19.40 36.36 -13.08
N ALA A 539 -20.33 35.69 -12.37
CA ALA A 539 -20.37 35.70 -10.91
C ALA A 539 -19.18 35.00 -10.29
N LEU A 540 -18.70 33.93 -10.93
CA LEU A 540 -17.54 33.17 -10.47
C LEU A 540 -16.23 33.93 -10.54
N GLU A 541 -16.09 34.92 -11.48
CA GLU A 541 -14.94 35.84 -11.45
C GLU A 541 -14.79 36.51 -10.08
N LYS A 542 -15.92 36.78 -9.42
CA LYS A 542 -15.98 37.41 -8.11
C LYS A 542 -15.90 36.44 -6.93
N TYR A 543 -16.62 35.32 -6.99
CA TYR A 543 -16.77 34.41 -5.82
C TYR A 543 -15.84 33.21 -5.83
N SER A 544 -15.38 32.78 -7.01
CA SER A 544 -14.43 31.66 -7.15
C SER A 544 -13.78 31.61 -8.53
N PRO A 545 -12.76 32.43 -8.80
CA PRO A 545 -11.97 32.34 -10.04
C PRO A 545 -11.39 30.91 -10.26
N LYS A 546 -11.08 30.20 -9.17
CA LYS A 546 -10.60 28.82 -9.21
C LYS A 546 -11.61 27.84 -9.80
N LEU A 547 -12.87 27.87 -9.35
CA LEU A 547 -13.92 27.01 -9.88
C LEU A 547 -14.35 27.44 -11.30
N LEU A 548 -14.24 28.72 -11.65
CA LEU A 548 -14.40 29.20 -13.03
C LEU A 548 -13.36 28.58 -13.96
N LYS A 549 -12.09 28.60 -13.55
CA LYS A 549 -10.99 27.98 -14.31
C LYS A 549 -11.20 26.47 -14.46
N MET A 550 -11.63 25.80 -13.40
CA MET A 550 -11.92 24.37 -13.41
C MET A 550 -13.08 24.06 -14.37
N LEU A 551 -14.15 24.83 -14.34
CA LEU A 551 -15.29 24.70 -15.28
C LEU A 551 -14.82 24.85 -16.74
N ALA A 552 -13.97 25.82 -17.03
CA ALA A 552 -13.42 26.04 -18.37
C ALA A 552 -12.61 24.83 -18.86
N ASN A 553 -11.76 24.25 -18.01
CA ASN A 553 -10.98 23.06 -18.33
C ASN A 553 -11.87 21.83 -18.54
N ILE A 554 -12.95 21.69 -17.77
CA ILE A 554 -13.94 20.62 -17.93
C ILE A 554 -14.64 20.73 -19.29
N GLU A 555 -15.05 21.96 -19.68
CA GLU A 555 -15.69 22.20 -20.95
C GLU A 555 -14.76 21.97 -22.15
N GLU A 556 -13.48 22.36 -22.04
CA GLU A 556 -12.45 22.07 -23.05
C GLU A 556 -12.30 20.55 -23.25
N THR A 557 -12.14 19.82 -22.14
CA THR A 557 -11.92 18.35 -22.20
C THR A 557 -13.16 17.64 -22.70
N ARG A 558 -14.37 18.06 -22.31
CA ARG A 558 -15.62 17.46 -22.75
C ARG A 558 -15.69 17.36 -24.28
N LYS A 559 -15.30 18.43 -24.97
CA LYS A 559 -15.33 18.54 -26.43
C LYS A 559 -14.35 17.59 -27.14
N MET A 560 -13.31 17.08 -26.45
CA MET A 560 -12.34 16.17 -27.05
C MET A 560 -12.93 14.79 -27.39
N GLY A 561 -14.04 14.41 -26.79
CA GLY A 561 -14.69 13.10 -27.00
C GLY A 561 -15.60 13.01 -28.22
N GLY A 562 -15.74 14.08 -29.04
CA GLY A 562 -16.61 14.07 -30.19
C GLY A 562 -18.10 13.95 -29.80
N GLU A 563 -18.81 13.01 -30.45
CA GLU A 563 -20.23 12.73 -30.18
C GLU A 563 -20.45 12.14 -28.77
N ASP A 564 -19.55 11.28 -28.34
CA ASP A 564 -19.48 10.75 -26.95
C ASP A 564 -18.52 11.61 -26.16
N TRP A 565 -19.03 12.48 -25.33
CA TRP A 565 -18.23 13.35 -24.48
C TRP A 565 -17.17 12.62 -23.67
N ALA A 566 -15.95 13.19 -23.57
CA ALA A 566 -14.84 12.60 -22.87
C ALA A 566 -15.15 12.41 -21.38
N ASN A 567 -14.78 11.23 -20.83
CA ASN A 567 -14.90 10.98 -19.40
C ASN A 567 -13.94 11.84 -18.62
N GLN A 568 -14.42 12.39 -17.51
CA GLN A 568 -13.65 13.19 -16.59
C GLN A 568 -13.93 12.81 -15.14
N PHE A 569 -12.96 13.08 -14.29
CA PHE A 569 -13.04 12.75 -12.87
C PHE A 569 -12.65 13.93 -12.01
N VAL A 570 -13.56 14.37 -11.13
CA VAL A 570 -13.34 15.45 -10.17
C VAL A 570 -13.21 14.86 -8.78
N TYR A 571 -12.20 15.31 -8.06
CA TYR A 571 -11.99 14.95 -6.67
C TYR A 571 -11.97 16.18 -5.77
N SER A 572 -12.72 16.13 -4.68
CA SER A 572 -12.64 17.05 -3.56
C SER A 572 -12.79 16.27 -2.24
N GLN A 573 -12.11 16.74 -1.21
CA GLN A 573 -12.30 16.23 0.15
C GLN A 573 -13.71 16.54 0.69
N TYR A 574 -14.27 17.64 0.23
CA TYR A 574 -15.49 18.23 0.76
C TYR A 574 -16.68 17.92 -0.13
N ARG A 575 -17.66 17.22 0.46
CA ARG A 575 -18.93 16.89 -0.23
C ARG A 575 -19.89 18.07 -0.25
N GLN A 576 -19.80 18.95 0.73
CA GLN A 576 -20.77 19.96 1.06
C GLN A 576 -20.57 21.30 0.34
N LEU A 577 -21.05 22.42 0.93
CA LEU A 577 -21.22 23.72 0.29
C LEU A 577 -19.99 24.22 -0.48
N GLU A 578 -18.84 24.38 0.17
CA GLU A 578 -17.63 24.91 -0.46
C GLU A 578 -16.78 23.82 -1.19
N GLY A 579 -17.37 22.67 -1.46
CA GLY A 579 -16.79 21.54 -2.18
C GLY A 579 -17.62 21.10 -3.37
N LEU A 580 -17.86 19.79 -3.49
CA LEU A 580 -18.64 19.24 -4.60
C LEU A 580 -20.08 19.75 -4.66
N GLY A 581 -20.67 20.14 -3.54
CA GLY A 581 -22.05 20.66 -3.48
C GLY A 581 -22.22 21.98 -4.24
N VAL A 582 -21.34 22.96 -3.98
CA VAL A 582 -21.39 24.23 -4.74
C VAL A 582 -20.96 24.01 -6.19
N PHE A 583 -20.00 23.13 -6.43
CA PHE A 583 -19.56 22.86 -7.79
C PHE A 583 -20.66 22.21 -8.65
N ALA A 584 -21.46 21.32 -8.09
CA ALA A 584 -22.64 20.79 -8.75
C ALA A 584 -23.66 21.90 -9.10
N ALA A 585 -23.89 22.83 -8.18
CA ALA A 585 -24.78 23.98 -8.45
C ALA A 585 -24.21 24.91 -9.54
N ILE A 586 -22.89 25.06 -9.60
CA ILE A 586 -22.21 25.79 -10.70
C ILE A 586 -22.42 25.06 -12.03
N LEU A 587 -22.26 23.73 -12.07
CA LEU A 587 -22.51 22.94 -13.27
C LEU A 587 -23.95 23.08 -13.74
N ASP A 588 -24.94 22.99 -12.83
CA ASP A 588 -26.37 23.20 -13.16
C ASP A 588 -26.64 24.61 -13.78
N ALA A 589 -26.03 25.66 -13.20
CA ALA A 589 -26.16 27.02 -13.66
C ALA A 589 -25.51 27.26 -15.04
N ASN A 590 -24.52 26.44 -15.42
CA ASN A 590 -23.73 26.60 -16.65
C ASN A 590 -23.99 25.48 -17.68
N GLY A 591 -25.20 24.92 -17.68
CA GLY A 591 -25.68 24.08 -18.78
C GLY A 591 -25.44 22.59 -18.62
N TRP A 592 -25.05 22.09 -17.43
CA TRP A 592 -24.98 20.68 -17.07
C TRP A 592 -26.26 20.22 -16.37
N GLN A 593 -26.37 18.91 -16.13
CA GLN A 593 -27.46 18.32 -15.36
C GLN A 593 -26.97 17.15 -14.52
N PRO A 594 -27.58 16.84 -13.35
CA PRO A 594 -27.29 15.63 -12.62
C PRO A 594 -27.82 14.40 -13.37
N TYR A 595 -27.02 13.33 -13.45
CA TYR A 595 -27.47 12.04 -13.95
C TYR A 595 -28.26 11.31 -12.89
N LYS A 596 -29.53 11.04 -13.13
CA LYS A 596 -30.44 10.43 -12.16
C LYS A 596 -30.97 9.11 -12.64
N ILE A 597 -30.93 8.10 -11.73
CA ILE A 597 -31.60 6.81 -11.88
C ILE A 597 -32.45 6.55 -10.64
N THR A 598 -33.61 5.97 -10.84
CA THR A 598 -34.55 5.66 -9.76
C THR A 598 -34.92 4.18 -9.80
N ASN A 599 -35.02 3.56 -8.63
CA ASN A 599 -35.51 2.20 -8.51
C ASN A 599 -37.02 2.25 -8.33
N LYS A 600 -37.77 1.86 -9.37
CA LYS A 600 -39.24 1.77 -9.34
C LYS A 600 -39.67 0.30 -9.31
N ASN A 601 -40.24 -0.13 -8.20
CA ASN A 601 -40.74 -1.52 -8.01
C ASN A 601 -39.65 -2.60 -8.27
N GLY A 602 -38.43 -2.36 -7.84
CA GLY A 602 -37.32 -3.29 -8.02
C GLY A 602 -36.59 -3.17 -9.38
N GLN A 603 -37.06 -2.31 -10.27
CA GLN A 603 -36.44 -2.06 -11.57
C GLN A 603 -35.77 -0.69 -11.59
N TRP A 604 -34.49 -0.66 -11.98
CA TRP A 604 -33.78 0.58 -12.20
C TRP A 604 -34.16 1.19 -13.54
N VAL A 605 -34.56 2.44 -13.50
CA VAL A 605 -34.92 3.22 -14.68
C VAL A 605 -34.19 4.55 -14.65
N GLU A 606 -33.90 5.08 -15.82
CA GLU A 606 -33.34 6.41 -16.00
C GLU A 606 -34.46 7.44 -15.90
N ASP A 607 -34.24 8.52 -15.14
CA ASP A 607 -35.19 9.63 -15.10
C ASP A 607 -35.13 10.42 -16.43
N GLU A 608 -36.18 11.19 -16.75
CA GLU A 608 -36.18 12.07 -17.92
C GLU A 608 -35.05 13.08 -17.84
N MET A 609 -34.23 13.11 -18.87
CA MET A 609 -33.08 14.00 -19.00
C MET A 609 -33.04 14.65 -20.38
N SER A 610 -32.53 15.89 -20.43
CA SER A 610 -32.24 16.59 -21.68
C SER A 610 -30.92 16.15 -22.29
N ASP A 611 -30.60 16.53 -23.51
CA ASP A 611 -29.33 16.24 -24.20
C ASP A 611 -28.12 17.04 -23.67
N LYS A 612 -28.21 17.55 -22.44
CA LYS A 612 -27.13 18.23 -21.78
C LYS A 612 -26.11 17.25 -21.22
N PRO A 613 -24.81 17.67 -21.07
CA PRO A 613 -23.84 16.85 -20.38
C PRO A 613 -24.27 16.63 -18.94
N ALA A 614 -23.99 15.42 -18.44
CA ALA A 614 -24.41 15.04 -17.10
C ALA A 614 -23.22 14.65 -16.22
N TYR A 615 -23.40 14.93 -14.92
CA TYR A 615 -22.49 14.55 -13.86
C TYR A 615 -23.15 13.63 -12.84
N ALA A 616 -22.37 12.81 -12.14
CA ALA A 616 -22.84 12.00 -11.02
C ALA A 616 -21.92 12.13 -9.81
N PHE A 617 -22.50 11.99 -8.62
CA PHE A 617 -21.74 11.87 -7.39
C PHE A 617 -21.33 10.42 -7.12
N PHE A 618 -20.17 10.29 -6.48
CA PHE A 618 -19.64 9.02 -6.04
C PHE A 618 -19.01 9.20 -4.65
N SER A 619 -19.85 9.28 -3.64
CA SER A 619 -19.44 9.53 -2.24
C SER A 619 -20.04 8.48 -1.30
N GLY A 620 -19.80 8.62 0.00
CA GLY A 620 -20.40 7.74 1.00
C GLY A 620 -21.91 7.96 1.22
N GLU A 621 -22.49 9.03 0.69
CA GLU A 621 -23.91 9.35 0.83
C GLU A 621 -24.78 8.57 -0.16
N GLU A 622 -24.25 8.24 -1.35
CA GLU A 622 -24.94 7.45 -2.35
C GLU A 622 -24.94 5.97 -1.97
N LYS A 623 -26.06 5.26 -2.23
CA LYS A 623 -26.17 3.81 -2.01
C LYS A 623 -25.17 3.06 -2.88
N GLU A 624 -24.63 1.96 -2.36
CA GLU A 624 -23.61 1.14 -3.03
C GLU A 624 -24.06 0.68 -4.43
N ASP A 625 -25.30 0.18 -4.54
CA ASP A 625 -25.86 -0.27 -5.82
C ASP A 625 -25.93 0.88 -6.84
N GLN A 626 -26.33 2.08 -6.40
CA GLN A 626 -26.40 3.25 -7.25
C GLN A 626 -25.01 3.69 -7.73
N ARG A 627 -24.03 3.72 -6.83
CA ARG A 627 -22.64 4.03 -7.18
C ARG A 627 -22.08 3.08 -8.23
N GLU A 628 -22.34 1.79 -8.05
CA GLU A 628 -21.88 0.77 -8.98
C GLU A 628 -22.50 0.91 -10.37
N LEU A 629 -23.80 1.19 -10.44
CA LEU A 629 -24.48 1.47 -11.72
C LEU A 629 -23.89 2.73 -12.41
N MET A 630 -23.66 3.81 -11.66
CA MET A 630 -23.04 5.03 -12.21
C MET A 630 -21.63 4.77 -12.77
N ARG A 631 -20.83 3.94 -12.07
CA ARG A 631 -19.50 3.54 -12.53
C ARG A 631 -19.59 2.77 -13.86
N GLN A 632 -20.51 1.82 -13.97
CA GLN A 632 -20.69 1.01 -15.17
C GLN A 632 -21.18 1.87 -16.36
N ILE A 633 -22.07 2.82 -16.10
CA ILE A 633 -22.60 3.74 -17.12
C ILE A 633 -21.46 4.66 -17.64
N LEU A 634 -20.71 5.26 -16.72
CA LEU A 634 -19.56 6.12 -17.11
C LEU A 634 -18.55 5.35 -17.97
N ASN A 635 -18.22 4.12 -17.55
CA ASN A 635 -17.23 3.27 -18.20
C ASN A 635 -17.73 2.65 -19.51
N LYS A 636 -19.04 2.69 -19.81
CA LYS A 636 -19.68 1.90 -20.88
C LYS A 636 -19.35 0.39 -20.79
N ARG A 637 -19.18 -0.11 -19.59
CA ARG A 637 -18.86 -1.53 -19.33
C ARG A 637 -19.93 -2.12 -18.43
N TYR A 638 -20.92 -2.79 -19.04
CA TYR A 638 -22.06 -3.37 -18.35
C TYR A 638 -21.75 -4.81 -17.93
N GLU A 639 -21.71 -5.04 -16.64
CA GLU A 639 -21.51 -6.38 -16.08
C GLU A 639 -22.81 -7.20 -16.20
N ASN A 640 -22.74 -8.52 -16.01
CA ASN A 640 -23.90 -9.41 -16.15
C ASN A 640 -25.05 -9.08 -15.21
N SER A 641 -24.78 -8.39 -14.11
CA SER A 641 -25.78 -7.94 -13.13
C SER A 641 -26.42 -6.59 -13.47
N PHE A 642 -25.98 -5.95 -14.57
CA PHE A 642 -26.51 -4.62 -14.94
C PHE A 642 -27.99 -4.73 -15.39
N PRO A 643 -28.89 -3.86 -14.90
CA PRO A 643 -30.32 -3.93 -15.22
C PRO A 643 -30.59 -3.78 -16.73
N ALA A 644 -31.28 -4.77 -17.32
CA ALA A 644 -31.60 -4.79 -18.75
C ALA A 644 -32.43 -3.57 -19.18
N SER A 645 -33.38 -3.15 -18.34
CA SER A 645 -34.24 -1.98 -18.60
C SER A 645 -33.39 -0.68 -18.72
N LEU A 646 -32.44 -0.50 -17.82
CA LEU A 646 -31.55 0.64 -17.83
C LEU A 646 -30.60 0.61 -19.03
N LYS A 647 -30.08 -0.57 -19.37
CA LYS A 647 -29.23 -0.76 -20.56
C LYS A 647 -29.96 -0.40 -21.84
N THR A 648 -31.18 -0.91 -22.01
CA THR A 648 -32.02 -0.61 -23.19
C THR A 648 -32.32 0.88 -23.32
N SER A 649 -32.65 1.55 -22.20
CA SER A 649 -32.89 3.01 -22.20
C SER A 649 -31.67 3.81 -22.68
N ILE A 650 -30.47 3.46 -22.19
CA ILE A 650 -29.21 4.12 -22.57
C ILE A 650 -28.87 3.86 -24.05
N GLU A 651 -29.06 2.63 -24.53
CA GLU A 651 -28.78 2.26 -25.93
C GLU A 651 -29.76 2.90 -26.90
N GLN A 652 -31.05 3.02 -26.57
CA GLN A 652 -32.06 3.69 -27.39
C GLN A 652 -31.79 5.18 -27.57
N ARG A 653 -31.20 5.84 -26.56
CA ARG A 653 -30.82 7.24 -26.68
C ARG A 653 -29.68 7.46 -27.69
N GLY A 654 -28.81 6.47 -27.88
CA GLY A 654 -27.67 6.51 -28.82
C GLY A 654 -26.52 7.44 -28.41
N LYS A 655 -26.70 8.31 -27.40
CA LYS A 655 -25.71 9.24 -26.91
C LYS A 655 -25.43 9.06 -25.41
N LYS A 656 -24.17 9.09 -25.02
CA LYS A 656 -23.79 9.04 -23.62
C LYS A 656 -23.86 10.43 -22.99
N LEU A 657 -24.71 10.62 -21.98
CA LEU A 657 -24.84 11.88 -21.24
C LEU A 657 -23.86 11.98 -20.07
N LEU A 658 -23.72 10.90 -19.27
CA LEU A 658 -22.81 10.89 -18.11
C LEU A 658 -21.35 10.91 -18.56
N CYS A 659 -20.67 12.02 -18.33
CA CYS A 659 -19.26 12.19 -18.69
C CYS A 659 -18.38 12.74 -17.56
N LEU A 660 -18.98 13.14 -16.43
CA LEU A 660 -18.26 13.68 -15.28
C LEU A 660 -18.63 12.91 -14.01
N LEU A 661 -17.65 12.31 -13.34
CA LEU A 661 -17.84 11.70 -12.03
C LEU A 661 -17.17 12.57 -10.96
N MET A 662 -17.89 12.89 -9.89
CA MET A 662 -17.41 13.70 -8.78
C MET A 662 -17.33 12.84 -7.52
N ALA A 663 -16.14 12.67 -6.92
CA ALA A 663 -15.94 11.80 -5.79
C ALA A 663 -15.27 12.49 -4.60
N THR A 664 -15.62 12.00 -3.40
CA THR A 664 -14.89 12.27 -2.16
C THR A 664 -13.94 11.13 -1.82
N SER A 665 -13.17 11.26 -0.74
CA SER A 665 -12.21 10.23 -0.31
C SER A 665 -12.85 8.87 -0.09
N SER A 666 -14.02 8.81 0.55
CA SER A 666 -14.76 7.56 0.80
C SER A 666 -15.28 6.91 -0.47
N GLY A 667 -15.67 7.71 -1.47
CA GLY A 667 -16.11 7.20 -2.77
C GLY A 667 -14.95 6.81 -3.69
N ALA A 668 -13.83 7.52 -3.63
CA ALA A 668 -12.69 7.28 -4.51
C ALA A 668 -11.95 5.95 -4.23
N GLU A 669 -12.17 5.29 -3.10
CA GLU A 669 -11.52 4.03 -2.78
C GLU A 669 -12.11 2.84 -3.56
N GLY A 670 -11.24 1.97 -4.10
CA GLY A 670 -11.63 0.70 -4.70
C GLY A 670 -12.22 0.75 -6.13
N ILE A 671 -12.49 1.91 -6.72
CA ILE A 671 -13.07 2.01 -8.07
C ILE A 671 -12.04 1.95 -9.20
N THR A 672 -12.49 1.48 -10.37
CA THR A 672 -11.74 1.55 -11.62
C THR A 672 -12.55 2.35 -12.64
N LEU A 673 -11.95 3.42 -13.13
CA LEU A 673 -12.56 4.26 -14.15
C LEU A 673 -11.91 3.99 -15.51
N ALA A 674 -12.73 3.92 -16.56
CA ALA A 674 -12.27 3.71 -17.93
C ALA A 674 -12.37 4.99 -18.76
N ASN A 675 -11.42 5.14 -19.67
CA ASN A 675 -11.39 6.23 -20.67
C ASN A 675 -11.44 7.64 -20.07
N VAL A 676 -10.92 7.83 -18.86
CA VAL A 676 -10.86 9.15 -18.22
C VAL A 676 -9.76 9.98 -18.89
N ARG A 677 -10.12 11.08 -19.52
CA ARG A 677 -9.19 11.97 -20.24
C ARG A 677 -8.61 13.05 -19.32
N HIS A 678 -9.31 13.43 -18.25
CA HIS A 678 -8.89 14.46 -17.32
C HIS A 678 -9.30 14.15 -15.88
N VAL A 679 -8.35 14.28 -14.97
CA VAL A 679 -8.56 14.21 -13.51
C VAL A 679 -8.36 15.61 -12.94
N HIS A 680 -9.37 16.14 -12.27
CA HIS A 680 -9.37 17.45 -11.64
C HIS A 680 -9.30 17.31 -10.12
N ILE A 681 -8.24 17.80 -9.50
CA ILE A 681 -8.05 17.86 -8.05
C ILE A 681 -8.41 19.28 -7.59
N MET A 682 -9.58 19.42 -6.97
CA MET A 682 -10.16 20.73 -6.64
C MET A 682 -9.33 21.51 -5.62
N GLU A 683 -8.75 20.81 -4.63
CA GLU A 683 -7.90 21.39 -3.62
C GLU A 683 -6.76 20.43 -3.21
N PRO A 684 -5.60 20.97 -2.75
CA PRO A 684 -4.51 20.16 -2.24
C PRO A 684 -4.92 19.36 -1.01
N HIS A 685 -4.45 18.13 -0.90
CA HIS A 685 -4.59 17.30 0.27
C HIS A 685 -3.29 17.33 1.09
N TRP A 686 -3.40 17.23 2.41
CA TRP A 686 -2.27 17.15 3.35
C TRP A 686 -1.31 15.98 3.09
N THR A 687 -1.80 14.93 2.44
CA THR A 687 -1.08 13.68 2.18
C THR A 687 -0.89 13.46 0.67
N PRO A 688 0.35 13.41 0.16
CA PRO A 688 0.63 13.17 -1.28
C PRO A 688 0.01 11.87 -1.79
N ALA A 689 0.10 10.79 -1.00
CA ALA A 689 -0.42 9.48 -1.34
C ALA A 689 -1.93 9.49 -1.67
N ARG A 690 -2.70 10.44 -1.12
CA ARG A 690 -4.13 10.58 -1.45
C ARG A 690 -4.31 11.02 -2.91
N HIS A 691 -3.51 11.95 -3.39
CA HIS A 691 -3.54 12.36 -4.79
C HIS A 691 -3.19 11.19 -5.72
N ASP A 692 -2.15 10.44 -5.40
CA ASP A 692 -1.75 9.26 -6.18
C ASP A 692 -2.84 8.18 -6.20
N GLN A 693 -3.53 7.97 -5.09
CA GLN A 693 -4.67 7.05 -5.02
C GLN A 693 -5.82 7.48 -5.94
N VAL A 694 -6.14 8.78 -5.96
CA VAL A 694 -7.19 9.34 -6.82
C VAL A 694 -6.80 9.25 -8.29
N ILE A 695 -5.59 9.67 -8.64
CA ILE A 695 -5.03 9.59 -10.00
C ILE A 695 -5.00 8.14 -10.48
N GLY A 696 -4.61 7.22 -9.60
CA GLY A 696 -4.58 5.79 -9.88
C GLY A 696 -5.95 5.16 -10.15
N ARG A 697 -7.07 5.85 -9.96
CA ARG A 697 -8.40 5.38 -10.38
C ARG A 697 -8.61 5.52 -11.89
N ALA A 698 -8.02 6.55 -12.49
CA ALA A 698 -8.05 6.81 -13.93
C ALA A 698 -6.90 6.13 -14.68
N ILE A 699 -5.72 6.01 -14.06
CA ILE A 699 -4.53 5.43 -14.65
C ILE A 699 -4.37 3.99 -14.18
N ARG A 700 -4.97 3.04 -14.93
CA ARG A 700 -4.88 1.59 -14.66
C ARG A 700 -4.59 0.81 -15.92
N ILE A 701 -4.12 -0.44 -15.73
CA ILE A 701 -3.91 -1.38 -16.84
C ILE A 701 -5.18 -1.48 -17.65
N CYS A 702 -5.04 -1.30 -18.96
CA CYS A 702 -6.11 -1.42 -19.95
C CYS A 702 -7.36 -0.56 -19.65
N SER A 703 -7.22 0.48 -18.82
CA SER A 703 -8.34 1.40 -18.56
C SER A 703 -8.80 2.14 -19.81
N HIS A 704 -7.91 2.35 -20.78
CA HIS A 704 -8.19 3.06 -22.03
C HIS A 704 -8.16 2.13 -23.28
N ALA A 705 -8.33 0.83 -23.10
CA ALA A 705 -8.21 -0.17 -24.18
C ALA A 705 -9.19 0.08 -25.36
N THR A 706 -10.34 0.70 -25.09
CA THR A 706 -11.35 1.00 -26.13
C THR A 706 -11.05 2.27 -26.92
N LEU A 707 -10.04 3.05 -26.52
CA LEU A 707 -9.60 4.24 -27.27
C LEU A 707 -8.46 3.90 -28.22
N PRO A 708 -8.33 4.65 -29.35
CA PRO A 708 -7.16 4.60 -30.19
C PRO A 708 -5.88 4.86 -29.39
N MET A 709 -4.76 4.24 -29.76
CA MET A 709 -3.48 4.35 -29.01
C MET A 709 -3.03 5.79 -28.78
N ALA A 710 -3.19 6.67 -29.79
CA ALA A 710 -2.84 8.09 -29.70
C ALA A 710 -3.68 8.85 -28.67
N GLU A 711 -4.88 8.37 -28.35
CA GLU A 711 -5.80 8.97 -27.41
C GLU A 711 -5.71 8.40 -25.99
N ARG A 712 -4.91 7.39 -25.76
CA ARG A 712 -4.72 6.77 -24.43
C ARG A 712 -3.88 7.67 -23.51
N THR A 713 -4.39 8.87 -23.27
CA THR A 713 -3.74 9.90 -22.45
C THR A 713 -4.66 10.41 -21.35
N VAL A 714 -4.08 10.76 -20.20
CA VAL A 714 -4.78 11.35 -19.05
C VAL A 714 -4.08 12.62 -18.64
N ARG A 715 -4.80 13.76 -18.64
CA ARG A 715 -4.35 15.01 -18.04
C ARG A 715 -4.72 15.02 -16.55
N ILE A 716 -3.87 15.64 -15.73
CA ILE A 716 -4.11 15.79 -14.29
C ILE A 716 -3.91 17.26 -13.97
N SER A 717 -4.93 17.92 -13.39
CA SER A 717 -4.84 19.32 -12.98
C SER A 717 -5.12 19.47 -11.49
N PHE A 718 -4.20 20.13 -10.80
CA PHE A 718 -4.35 20.62 -9.43
C PHE A 718 -4.74 22.08 -9.47
N TYR A 719 -5.81 22.46 -8.79
CA TYR A 719 -6.27 23.82 -8.72
C TYR A 719 -5.94 24.42 -7.35
N ILE A 720 -5.16 25.49 -7.34
CA ILE A 720 -4.80 26.21 -6.12
C ILE A 720 -5.13 27.69 -6.25
N SER A 721 -5.75 28.23 -5.21
CA SER A 721 -5.95 29.66 -5.09
C SER A 721 -4.68 30.31 -4.58
N VAL A 722 -4.19 31.35 -5.24
CA VAL A 722 -2.97 32.07 -4.86
C VAL A 722 -3.26 33.54 -4.56
N ILE A 723 -2.38 34.16 -3.79
CA ILE A 723 -2.42 35.58 -3.46
C ILE A 723 -1.46 36.32 -4.39
N SER A 724 -1.93 37.36 -5.09
CA SER A 724 -1.04 38.13 -5.94
C SER A 724 -0.07 39.01 -5.14
N PRO A 725 1.08 39.40 -5.72
CA PRO A 725 2.00 40.32 -5.07
C PRO A 725 1.34 41.70 -4.76
N ALA A 726 0.40 42.13 -5.59
CA ALA A 726 -0.35 43.36 -5.36
C ALA A 726 -1.29 43.23 -4.15
N GLN A 727 -2.00 42.11 -4.02
CA GLN A 727 -2.83 41.82 -2.86
C GLN A 727 -2.00 41.74 -1.58
N SER A 728 -0.79 41.14 -1.65
CA SER A 728 0.11 41.05 -0.50
C SER A 728 0.54 42.44 0.00
N LYS A 729 0.66 43.42 -0.88
CA LYS A 729 1.14 44.79 -0.54
C LYS A 729 0.01 45.81 -0.32
N GLY A 730 -1.14 45.62 -0.94
CA GLY A 730 -2.12 46.69 -1.15
C GLY A 730 -3.35 46.72 -0.25
N VAL A 731 -3.55 45.69 0.58
CA VAL A 731 -4.72 45.65 1.46
C VAL A 731 -4.35 46.17 2.85
N GLU A 732 -4.78 47.41 3.18
CA GLU A 732 -4.69 47.95 4.52
C GLU A 732 -5.97 47.64 5.30
N GLY A 733 -5.80 46.97 6.44
CA GLY A 733 -6.87 46.66 7.38
C GLY A 733 -6.35 45.93 8.60
N PRO A 734 -7.00 46.02 9.75
CA PRO A 734 -6.54 45.46 11.00
C PRO A 734 -6.36 43.93 10.91
N ASN A 735 -7.19 43.22 10.15
CA ASN A 735 -7.11 41.77 9.99
C ASN A 735 -5.92 41.36 9.11
N VAL A 736 -5.63 42.11 8.07
CA VAL A 736 -4.46 41.85 7.20
C VAL A 736 -3.15 42.00 7.96
N VAL A 737 -3.04 43.10 8.75
CA VAL A 737 -1.86 43.33 9.58
C VAL A 737 -1.69 42.24 10.65
N ALA A 738 -2.78 41.77 11.23
CA ALA A 738 -2.76 40.73 12.25
C ALA A 738 -2.36 39.36 11.66
N VAL A 739 -2.91 38.99 10.47
CA VAL A 739 -2.53 37.77 9.76
C VAL A 739 -1.07 37.83 9.36
N ARG A 740 -0.58 38.94 8.80
CA ARG A 740 0.82 39.13 8.44
C ARG A 740 1.77 38.96 9.62
N LYS A 741 1.41 39.41 10.83
CA LYS A 741 2.25 39.31 12.01
C LYS A 741 2.24 37.91 12.63
N SER A 742 1.11 37.21 12.62
CA SER A 742 0.91 35.97 13.35
C SER A 742 1.10 34.70 12.49
N ASP A 743 0.85 34.78 11.19
CA ASP A 743 0.93 33.60 10.30
C ASP A 743 2.31 33.46 9.66
N VAL A 744 3.31 33.21 10.51
CA VAL A 744 4.72 33.13 10.08
C VAL A 744 4.96 32.02 9.04
N GLU A 745 4.21 30.93 9.12
CA GLU A 745 4.36 29.80 8.22
C GLU A 745 3.97 30.08 6.76
N LEU A 746 3.09 31.07 6.54
CA LEU A 746 2.67 31.48 5.20
C LEU A 746 3.59 32.54 4.58
N LYS A 747 4.58 33.03 5.30
CA LYS A 747 5.49 34.03 4.79
C LYS A 747 6.52 33.42 3.85
N ARG A 748 6.77 34.15 2.77
CA ARG A 748 7.81 33.87 1.80
C ARG A 748 8.58 35.15 1.51
N TYR A 749 9.84 35.02 1.23
CA TYR A 749 10.70 36.13 0.80
C TYR A 749 11.17 35.87 -0.61
N GLU A 750 10.80 36.72 -1.56
CA GLU A 750 11.10 36.55 -2.99
C GLU A 750 11.81 37.77 -3.58
N GLY A 751 12.71 37.50 -4.51
CA GLY A 751 13.46 38.52 -5.26
C GLY A 751 14.71 39.05 -4.61
N GLU A 752 15.45 39.90 -5.35
CA GLU A 752 16.61 40.63 -4.86
C GLU A 752 16.39 42.13 -5.11
N PRO A 753 16.15 43.00 -4.09
CA PRO A 753 16.10 42.65 -2.65
C PRO A 753 14.87 41.81 -2.28
N ALA A 754 15.02 40.97 -1.24
CA ALA A 754 13.95 40.06 -0.81
C ALA A 754 12.70 40.83 -0.34
N VAL A 755 11.57 40.56 -0.97
CA VAL A 755 10.26 41.15 -0.62
C VAL A 755 9.42 40.09 0.08
N GLU A 756 8.85 40.44 1.23
CA GLU A 756 7.90 39.59 1.95
C GLU A 756 6.59 39.46 1.15
N THR A 757 6.24 38.22 0.82
CA THR A 757 4.97 37.86 0.19
C THR A 757 4.24 36.83 1.05
N PHE A 758 2.95 36.61 0.73
CA PHE A 758 2.12 35.64 1.44
C PHE A 758 1.69 34.53 0.51
N MET A 759 1.70 33.31 1.04
CA MET A 759 1.06 32.17 0.42
C MET A 759 -0.39 32.03 0.92
N SER A 760 -1.27 31.56 0.07
CA SER A 760 -2.56 31.06 0.50
C SER A 760 -2.41 29.73 1.25
N THR A 761 -3.47 29.29 1.94
CA THR A 761 -3.49 27.95 2.54
C THR A 761 -3.36 26.84 1.49
N ASP A 762 -3.95 26.98 0.32
CA ASP A 762 -3.81 26.03 -0.78
C ASP A 762 -2.34 25.94 -1.27
N GLU A 763 -1.70 27.08 -1.47
CA GLU A 763 -0.31 27.15 -1.92
C GLU A 763 0.65 26.57 -0.89
N TYR A 764 0.47 26.92 0.38
CA TYR A 764 1.25 26.37 1.49
C TYR A 764 1.11 24.86 1.58
N LEU A 765 -0.12 24.34 1.54
CA LEU A 765 -0.34 22.88 1.62
C LEU A 765 0.30 22.17 0.43
N TYR A 766 0.15 22.73 -0.78
CA TYR A 766 0.78 22.13 -1.96
C TYR A 766 2.30 22.06 -1.83
N GLU A 767 2.95 23.13 -1.36
CA GLU A 767 4.40 23.14 -1.15
C GLU A 767 4.85 22.18 -0.05
N LYS A 768 4.16 22.15 1.08
CA LYS A 768 4.46 21.22 2.18
C LYS A 768 4.26 19.76 1.78
N VAL A 769 3.23 19.47 1.03
CA VAL A 769 3.00 18.14 0.45
C VAL A 769 4.16 17.76 -0.48
N TYR A 770 4.61 18.67 -1.31
CA TYR A 770 5.72 18.44 -2.23
C TYR A 770 7.06 18.21 -1.50
N GLU A 771 7.34 18.95 -0.42
CA GLU A 771 8.52 18.72 0.42
C GLU A 771 8.49 17.36 1.11
N LYS A 772 7.36 16.99 1.71
CA LYS A 772 7.16 15.67 2.32
C LYS A 772 7.32 14.56 1.29
N ASP A 773 6.75 14.75 0.11
CA ASP A 773 6.81 13.78 -0.96
C ASP A 773 8.26 13.52 -1.42
N LYS A 774 9.12 14.51 -1.46
CA LYS A 774 10.54 14.33 -1.78
C LYS A 774 11.25 13.34 -0.86
N VAL A 775 11.01 13.42 0.45
CA VAL A 775 11.60 12.49 1.43
C VAL A 775 11.00 11.10 1.24
N ASN A 776 9.67 11.01 1.10
CA ASN A 776 8.96 9.75 0.90
C ASN A 776 9.37 9.07 -0.41
N GLN A 777 9.56 9.82 -1.49
CA GLN A 777 10.07 9.30 -2.76
C GLN A 777 11.48 8.74 -2.63
N ARG A 778 12.37 9.40 -1.87
CA ARG A 778 13.72 8.89 -1.62
C ARG A 778 13.71 7.60 -0.80
N ILE A 779 12.87 7.50 0.23
CA ILE A 779 12.67 6.25 0.96
C ILE A 779 12.11 5.18 0.01
N SER A 780 11.16 5.53 -0.84
CA SER A 780 10.59 4.63 -1.84
C SER A 780 11.63 4.09 -2.82
N VAL A 781 12.59 4.93 -3.24
CA VAL A 781 13.72 4.49 -4.06
C VAL A 781 14.59 3.49 -3.29
N LEU A 782 14.89 3.73 -2.02
CA LEU A 782 15.66 2.78 -1.20
C LEU A 782 14.94 1.45 -1.03
N LEU A 783 13.63 1.46 -0.81
CA LEU A 783 12.82 0.25 -0.74
C LEU A 783 12.93 -0.58 -2.01
N LYS A 784 12.82 0.07 -3.18
CA LYS A 784 12.95 -0.56 -4.49
C LYS A 784 14.36 -1.15 -4.71
N GLN A 785 15.39 -0.40 -4.33
CA GLN A 785 16.78 -0.81 -4.46
C GLN A 785 17.13 -2.01 -3.54
N ALA A 786 16.51 -2.09 -2.36
CA ALA A 786 16.71 -3.16 -1.38
C ALA A 786 15.74 -4.34 -1.56
N ALA A 787 14.85 -4.30 -2.55
CA ALA A 787 13.87 -5.34 -2.79
C ALA A 787 14.53 -6.70 -3.07
N VAL A 788 13.94 -7.76 -2.53
CA VAL A 788 14.45 -9.14 -2.63
C VAL A 788 14.53 -9.65 -4.08
N ASP A 789 13.67 -9.13 -4.93
CA ASP A 789 13.54 -9.46 -6.36
C ASP A 789 14.15 -8.39 -7.29
N CYS A 790 14.80 -7.37 -6.74
CA CYS A 790 15.39 -6.28 -7.52
C CYS A 790 16.29 -6.79 -8.65
N GLU A 791 17.22 -7.69 -8.36
CA GLU A 791 18.13 -8.25 -9.34
C GLU A 791 17.46 -9.19 -10.36
N VAL A 792 16.36 -9.83 -9.98
CA VAL A 792 15.58 -10.67 -10.88
C VAL A 792 14.90 -9.80 -11.94
N HIS A 793 14.35 -8.65 -11.56
CA HIS A 793 13.62 -7.72 -12.43
C HIS A 793 14.46 -6.54 -12.94
N ARG A 794 15.78 -6.66 -12.90
CA ARG A 794 16.70 -5.56 -13.16
C ARG A 794 16.53 -4.88 -14.52
N LYS A 795 16.25 -5.64 -15.59
CA LYS A 795 16.00 -5.07 -16.92
C LYS A 795 14.81 -4.12 -16.93
N LEU A 796 13.76 -4.45 -16.18
CA LEU A 796 12.59 -3.61 -16.04
C LEU A 796 12.92 -2.33 -15.23
N HIS A 797 13.68 -2.50 -14.16
CA HIS A 797 14.07 -1.40 -13.27
C HIS A 797 15.02 -0.39 -13.90
N SER A 798 15.88 -0.82 -14.83
CA SER A 798 16.79 0.08 -15.57
C SER A 798 16.07 1.07 -16.48
N ARG A 799 14.81 0.80 -16.83
CA ARG A 799 13.94 1.67 -17.64
C ARG A 799 13.12 2.67 -16.82
N GLU A 800 13.20 2.61 -15.48
CA GLU A 800 12.50 3.58 -14.63
C GLU A 800 13.21 4.94 -14.60
N LYS A 801 12.41 5.99 -14.34
CA LYS A 801 12.91 7.35 -14.12
C LYS A 801 12.53 7.81 -12.70
N PRO A 802 13.48 8.01 -11.77
CA PRO A 802 14.92 7.73 -11.90
C PRO A 802 15.23 6.23 -12.00
N GLN A 803 16.33 5.89 -12.66
CA GLN A 803 16.79 4.51 -12.82
C GLN A 803 17.02 3.83 -11.47
N ILE A 804 16.48 2.64 -11.27
CA ILE A 804 16.66 1.87 -10.05
C ILE A 804 17.89 0.97 -10.19
N SER A 805 18.88 1.19 -9.32
CA SER A 805 20.06 0.34 -9.18
C SER A 805 19.95 -0.48 -7.91
N CYS A 806 20.01 -1.81 -8.02
CA CYS A 806 19.88 -2.69 -6.85
C CYS A 806 21.02 -2.47 -5.85
N MET A 807 20.71 -2.47 -4.55
CA MET A 807 21.71 -2.36 -3.50
C MET A 807 22.64 -3.56 -3.49
N ARG A 808 23.94 -3.31 -3.26
CA ARG A 808 24.96 -4.35 -3.11
C ARG A 808 25.25 -4.54 -1.64
N PHE A 809 25.13 -5.79 -1.19
CA PHE A 809 25.41 -6.18 0.18
C PHE A 809 26.67 -7.06 0.31
N ASP A 810 27.37 -7.27 -0.79
CA ASP A 810 28.57 -8.09 -0.98
C ASP A 810 29.86 -7.39 -0.50
N THR A 811 29.80 -6.77 0.66
CA THR A 811 30.98 -6.12 1.21
C THR A 811 32.07 -7.14 1.52
N THR A 812 33.31 -6.86 1.09
CA THR A 812 34.49 -7.66 1.43
C THR A 812 35.04 -7.32 2.82
N ALA A 813 34.18 -6.87 3.74
CA ALA A 813 34.58 -6.55 5.08
C ALA A 813 35.26 -7.74 5.73
N THR A 814 36.46 -7.51 6.16
CA THR A 814 37.25 -8.52 6.85
C THR A 814 36.61 -8.94 8.15
N GLY A 815 36.25 -10.22 8.23
CA GLY A 815 36.03 -10.92 9.47
C GLY A 815 34.64 -10.88 10.07
N GLU A 816 33.92 -9.74 10.09
CA GLU A 816 32.59 -9.66 10.68
C GLU A 816 31.54 -9.23 9.68
N ASP A 817 30.52 -10.04 9.53
CA ASP A 817 29.37 -9.77 8.72
C ASP A 817 28.36 -8.91 9.49
N LEU A 818 28.36 -7.60 9.25
CA LEU A 818 27.52 -6.66 9.99
C LEU A 818 26.02 -6.81 9.70
N ALA A 819 25.65 -7.39 8.56
CA ALA A 819 24.25 -7.79 8.31
C ALA A 819 23.79 -8.89 9.26
N PHE A 820 24.70 -9.54 9.95
CA PHE A 820 24.47 -10.62 10.86
C PHE A 820 24.06 -10.17 12.27
N LYS A 821 24.53 -9.01 12.70
CA LYS A 821 24.25 -8.53 14.06
C LYS A 821 22.84 -7.97 14.13
N PRO A 822 21.98 -8.53 15.01
CA PRO A 822 20.63 -8.02 15.20
C PRO A 822 20.62 -6.67 15.93
N SER A 823 21.74 -6.22 16.50
CA SER A 823 21.82 -5.00 17.28
C SER A 823 21.94 -3.76 16.41
N ILE A 824 21.00 -2.85 16.57
CA ILE A 824 21.02 -1.53 15.94
C ILE A 824 22.22 -0.69 16.38
N LYS A 825 22.68 -0.87 17.64
CA LYS A 825 23.74 -0.06 18.24
C LYS A 825 25.15 -0.41 17.77
N THR A 826 25.35 -1.58 17.18
CA THR A 826 26.67 -2.09 16.79
C THR A 826 26.87 -2.18 15.29
N ASP A 827 25.92 -1.69 14.51
CA ASP A 827 25.91 -1.79 13.06
C ASP A 827 26.35 -0.43 12.46
N ASP A 828 27.66 -0.12 12.57
CA ASP A 828 28.26 1.16 12.22
C ASP A 828 28.77 1.24 10.77
N LEU A 829 28.21 0.50 9.85
CA LEU A 829 28.63 0.66 8.45
C LEU A 829 28.06 1.94 7.86
N ASP A 830 28.96 2.87 7.61
CA ASP A 830 28.69 4.04 6.80
C ASP A 830 29.12 3.82 5.34
N GLU A 831 28.74 4.76 4.48
CA GLU A 831 29.11 4.76 3.07
C GLU A 831 30.61 4.93 2.85
N THR A 832 31.34 5.46 3.82
CA THR A 832 32.77 5.70 3.76
C THR A 832 33.55 4.41 3.62
N TYR A 833 33.06 3.34 4.23
CA TYR A 833 33.64 2.01 4.13
C TYR A 833 33.59 1.45 2.68
N LEU A 834 32.53 1.70 1.95
CA LEU A 834 32.38 1.25 0.56
C LEU A 834 33.32 1.98 -0.40
N ARG A 835 33.71 3.24 -0.11
CA ARG A 835 34.65 4.02 -0.92
C ARG A 835 36.09 3.48 -0.85
N ASN A 836 36.41 2.79 0.23
CA ASN A 836 37.76 2.28 0.48
C ASN A 836 37.95 0.82 0.01
N MET A 837 36.99 0.23 -0.67
CA MET A 837 37.12 -1.14 -1.20
C MET A 837 38.15 -1.20 -2.32
N THR A 838 39.20 -2.00 -2.13
CA THR A 838 40.19 -2.32 -3.18
C THR A 838 39.53 -3.15 -4.29
N ARG A 839 39.53 -2.63 -5.51
CA ARG A 839 39.10 -3.37 -6.69
C ARG A 839 40.10 -4.47 -7.01
N LYS A 840 39.70 -5.74 -6.89
CA LYS A 840 40.49 -6.88 -7.41
C LYS A 840 40.15 -7.07 -8.89
N LYS A 841 41.16 -7.05 -9.75
CA LYS A 841 41.04 -7.44 -11.15
C LYS A 841 41.03 -8.97 -11.23
N ARG A 842 40.00 -9.54 -11.87
CA ARG A 842 39.89 -10.97 -12.18
C ARG A 842 39.85 -11.14 -13.71
N ARG A 843 40.48 -12.18 -14.21
CA ARG A 843 40.28 -12.61 -15.60
C ARG A 843 39.11 -13.58 -15.64
N LEU A 844 38.12 -13.31 -16.46
CA LEU A 844 36.94 -14.16 -16.57
C LEU A 844 36.82 -14.66 -18.00
N GLN A 845 36.43 -15.91 -18.16
CA GLN A 845 36.15 -16.55 -19.45
C GLN A 845 34.63 -16.59 -19.62
N LYS A 846 34.15 -16.11 -20.78
CA LYS A 846 32.73 -16.19 -21.14
C LYS A 846 32.39 -17.62 -21.53
N LEU A 847 31.37 -18.19 -20.96
CA LEU A 847 30.82 -19.52 -21.22
C LEU A 847 29.38 -19.42 -21.64
N LYS A 848 28.97 -20.26 -22.60
CA LYS A 848 27.58 -20.42 -23.01
C LYS A 848 27.15 -21.87 -22.74
N ILE A 849 26.20 -22.08 -21.81
CA ILE A 849 25.67 -23.40 -21.50
C ILE A 849 24.14 -23.34 -21.64
N LYS A 850 23.57 -24.17 -22.51
CA LYS A 850 22.13 -24.20 -22.83
C LYS A 850 21.55 -22.81 -23.10
N ASP A 851 22.20 -22.06 -23.97
CA ASP A 851 21.85 -20.70 -24.39
C ASP A 851 21.93 -19.60 -23.29
N ILE A 852 22.46 -19.91 -22.11
CA ILE A 852 22.70 -18.96 -21.07
C ILE A 852 24.18 -18.60 -21.04
N VAL A 853 24.44 -17.31 -20.94
CA VAL A 853 25.79 -16.77 -20.79
C VAL A 853 26.19 -16.77 -19.33
N TYR A 854 27.36 -17.27 -19.05
CA TYR A 854 28.03 -17.24 -17.75
C TYR A 854 29.43 -16.68 -17.91
N PHE A 855 30.03 -16.20 -16.82
CA PHE A 855 31.44 -15.93 -16.72
C PHE A 855 32.08 -16.89 -15.75
N MET A 856 33.23 -17.42 -16.07
CA MET A 856 33.96 -18.37 -15.24
C MET A 856 35.34 -17.80 -14.89
N ASP A 857 35.72 -17.92 -13.66
CA ASP A 857 37.11 -17.76 -13.25
C ASP A 857 37.89 -19.03 -13.60
N PRO A 858 38.89 -18.96 -14.51
CA PRO A 858 39.59 -20.17 -14.99
C PRO A 858 40.41 -20.86 -13.90
N ASP A 859 40.84 -20.10 -12.85
CA ASP A 859 41.68 -20.61 -11.77
C ASP A 859 40.85 -21.33 -10.70
N THR A 860 39.76 -20.71 -10.27
CA THR A 860 38.89 -21.23 -9.20
C THR A 860 37.71 -22.07 -9.71
N LYS A 861 37.46 -22.08 -11.03
CA LYS A 861 36.27 -22.71 -11.68
C LYS A 861 34.93 -22.16 -11.16
N GLU A 862 34.95 -21.05 -10.47
CA GLU A 862 33.75 -20.36 -10.03
C GLU A 862 32.97 -19.81 -11.22
N ILE A 863 31.65 -20.00 -11.18
CA ILE A 863 30.74 -19.52 -12.23
C ILE A 863 29.98 -18.32 -11.71
N PHE A 864 29.91 -17.29 -12.53
CA PHE A 864 29.21 -16.05 -12.27
C PHE A 864 28.06 -15.84 -13.26
N ASP A 865 26.98 -15.20 -12.83
CA ASP A 865 25.85 -14.84 -13.67
C ASP A 865 26.29 -13.88 -14.78
N GLY A 866 26.08 -14.29 -16.02
CA GLY A 866 26.51 -13.53 -17.19
C GLY A 866 25.77 -12.21 -17.33
N GLN A 867 24.49 -12.19 -17.06
CA GLN A 867 23.68 -10.99 -17.18
C GLN A 867 24.04 -9.96 -16.09
N ALA A 868 24.21 -10.41 -14.84
CA ALA A 868 24.64 -9.53 -13.75
C ALA A 868 26.03 -8.90 -14.03
N PHE A 869 26.90 -9.62 -14.73
CA PHE A 869 28.19 -9.12 -15.13
C PHE A 869 28.12 -8.14 -16.30
N GLU A 870 27.42 -8.48 -17.38
CA GLU A 870 27.29 -7.65 -18.60
C GLU A 870 26.59 -6.32 -18.30
N ASP A 871 25.54 -6.35 -17.47
CA ASP A 871 24.77 -5.16 -17.16
C ASP A 871 25.48 -4.17 -16.20
N ASN A 872 26.25 -4.68 -15.21
CA ASN A 872 26.80 -3.80 -14.12
C ASN A 872 28.20 -4.19 -13.65
N ASN A 873 28.95 -5.01 -14.36
CA ASN A 873 30.22 -5.58 -13.88
C ASN A 873 30.10 -6.26 -12.49
N ARG A 874 28.93 -6.81 -12.18
CA ARG A 874 28.71 -7.50 -10.90
C ARG A 874 29.05 -8.98 -11.05
N LEU A 875 30.01 -9.45 -10.26
CA LEU A 875 30.34 -10.85 -10.14
C LEU A 875 29.40 -11.55 -9.17
N LEU A 876 28.21 -11.92 -9.65
CA LEU A 876 27.26 -12.74 -8.88
C LEU A 876 27.65 -14.21 -9.01
N ARG A 877 28.26 -14.76 -7.95
CA ARG A 877 28.72 -16.15 -7.93
C ARG A 877 27.54 -17.12 -7.75
N ILE A 878 27.36 -18.02 -8.72
CA ILE A 878 26.19 -18.92 -8.76
C ILE A 878 26.55 -20.39 -8.61
N GLY A 879 27.81 -20.76 -8.75
CA GLY A 879 28.19 -22.16 -8.67
C GLY A 879 29.65 -22.42 -9.03
N THR A 880 29.95 -23.69 -9.29
CA THR A 880 31.27 -24.14 -9.76
C THR A 880 31.07 -25.04 -10.98
N LYS A 881 31.94 -24.95 -11.98
CA LYS A 881 31.91 -25.83 -13.15
C LYS A 881 32.36 -27.23 -12.78
N ILE A 882 31.52 -28.23 -13.10
CA ILE A 882 31.87 -29.65 -12.89
C ILE A 882 32.36 -30.29 -14.22
N SER A 883 31.65 -29.99 -15.32
CA SER A 883 31.99 -30.52 -16.66
C SER A 883 31.72 -29.43 -17.69
N GLU A 884 31.96 -29.74 -18.97
CA GLU A 884 31.73 -28.79 -20.08
C GLU A 884 30.28 -28.30 -20.15
N THR A 885 29.31 -29.08 -19.68
CA THR A 885 27.87 -28.81 -19.81
C THR A 885 27.15 -28.71 -18.45
N GLN A 886 27.85 -28.88 -17.33
CA GLN A 886 27.25 -28.94 -16.01
C GLN A 886 27.87 -27.95 -15.02
N ILE A 887 27.00 -27.25 -14.32
CA ILE A 887 27.33 -26.36 -13.20
C ILE A 887 26.75 -26.97 -11.94
N LYS A 888 27.58 -27.13 -10.89
CA LYS A 888 27.10 -27.37 -9.54
C LYS A 888 26.74 -26.02 -8.95
N TYR A 889 25.45 -25.76 -8.82
CA TYR A 889 24.98 -24.55 -8.13
C TYR A 889 25.25 -24.67 -6.63
N TRP A 890 25.68 -23.59 -6.01
CA TRP A 890 25.89 -23.53 -4.59
C TRP A 890 24.54 -23.44 -3.88
N LEU A 891 24.22 -24.40 -3.06
CA LEU A 891 22.93 -24.55 -2.38
C LEU A 891 21.76 -24.92 -3.35
N GLY A 892 21.93 -25.90 -4.17
CA GLY A 892 20.88 -26.59 -4.93
C GLY A 892 20.39 -27.81 -4.16
#